data_b4a49c052f0f049b994d94b4219a90c6
#
_entry.id   b4a49c052f0f049b994d94b4219a90c6
#
_cell.length_a   1.000
_cell.length_b   1.000
_cell.length_c   1.000
_cell.angle_alpha   90.00
_cell.angle_beta   90.00
_cell.angle_gamma   90.00
#
_symmetry.space_group_name_H-M   'P 1'
#
loop_
_entity.id
_entity.type
_entity.pdbx_description
1 polymer ?
#
loop_
_entity_poly.entity_id
_entity_poly.type
_entity_poly.pdbx_seq_one_letter_code
_entity_poly.pdbx_strand_id
1 'polypeptide(L)'
;MKLKLFLLLTMLVSASALWAQTGVQGTVIDAKSGLPVVGATVMLDNQGNTVTTGPSGDFLISDAQPGSDVLLVIGYGYKDCETKVEIPAKGIFNVGVVRLTSSSFNPAQSINDDQADLVITESQLEDEEGNTQAVATLSGASDNPFYQAASYNFSVARFRIRGYNSEYTQQYINGVYFNDAARGRFNFSMLGGLNQAFKSKAIGMGLDTRSYALGEVGGANNISTYAKDYAPGFRGSVAYTNSNYRWRGMATYSTGLMPNGWAVTLSAIGRYAGEGVIPGSFYKSWGYFLAVQKEINAQHSIALTTFGAPTRRASNSATFEECYRLTGNNLYNSNWGWQGGKKRNAREVEAFDPTVILNWLWKPNTGTTLNTGVAFHKSFYASSAINWYNSADPRPDYYRYLPSYYESNPAIAALYTDLWTGEDDSFRQLNWDKLYQINYLNEMEGKGSSYIVENRHSNQASWQLNTNLNMRLTDQLALQGGAGANYTCSSYYKTVKDLLGGTYWSDFDQFAERDFPENPDMAQNDLNNPNRKVGVDDRFGYDYNINQVGANLWLQNSWTFAKWDLAYGATGSFTQYQREGFMRNGRAPENSFGKGATHTFFNYGAKASVMYKIDGRNSFVAHGYYGTRAPLSYNAYVSPRIKDDVISNLNSEIIASGDISYEWNYRNFKGVVTGFYTDMRKGTERTAFSDDLPSPFMN
;
A
#
# COMPACT_ATOMS: atom_id res chain seq x y z
N MET A 1 62.90 57.36 31.21
CA MET A 1 62.23 56.58 32.28
C MET A 1 60.74 56.48 32.12
N LYS A 2 60.07 57.53 31.68
CA LYS A 2 58.57 57.48 31.53
C LYS A 2 58.02 56.55 30.42
N LEU A 3 58.76 56.33 29.35
CA LEU A 3 58.33 55.43 28.24
C LEU A 3 58.41 53.95 28.58
N LYS A 4 59.41 53.55 29.37
CA LYS A 4 59.57 52.16 29.85
C LYS A 4 58.52 51.77 30.90
N LEU A 5 58.07 52.77 31.70
CA LEU A 5 57.01 52.53 32.67
C LEU A 5 55.65 52.38 31.99
N PHE A 6 55.40 53.11 30.91
CA PHE A 6 54.18 53.01 30.11
C PHE A 6 54.10 51.69 29.36
N LEU A 7 55.22 51.19 28.80
CA LEU A 7 55.29 49.86 28.17
C LEU A 7 55.14 48.72 29.18
N LEU A 8 55.60 48.88 30.39
CA LEU A 8 55.45 47.90 31.46
C LEU A 8 54.01 47.87 31.97
N LEU A 9 53.34 49.03 32.04
CA LEU A 9 51.95 49.17 32.46
C LEU A 9 50.97 48.60 31.36
N THR A 10 51.32 48.81 30.08
CA THR A 10 50.54 48.21 28.99
C THR A 10 50.76 46.71 28.89
N MET A 11 51.90 46.15 29.17
CA MET A 11 52.12 44.69 29.28
C MET A 11 51.47 44.09 30.53
N LEU A 12 51.35 44.79 31.64
CA LEU A 12 50.61 44.35 32.82
C LEU A 12 49.11 44.37 32.62
N VAL A 13 48.56 45.35 31.84
CA VAL A 13 47.10 45.41 31.49
C VAL A 13 46.76 44.37 30.44
N SER A 14 47.69 44.02 29.53
CA SER A 14 47.47 42.92 28.58
C SER A 14 47.59 41.49 29.17
N ALA A 15 48.27 41.35 30.32
CA ALA A 15 48.46 40.08 31.03
C ALA A 15 47.25 39.72 31.93
N SER A 16 46.33 40.68 32.21
CA SER A 16 45.15 40.45 33.04
C SER A 16 43.88 40.02 32.27
N ALA A 17 43.99 39.83 30.93
CA ALA A 17 42.85 39.42 30.07
C ALA A 17 42.93 37.96 29.61
N LEU A 18 43.75 37.13 30.18
CA LEU A 18 43.65 35.69 30.10
C LEU A 18 42.58 35.20 31.10
N TRP A 19 41.35 35.56 30.86
CA TRP A 19 40.25 34.86 31.51
C TRP A 19 40.31 33.41 31.02
N ALA A 20 40.50 32.47 31.96
CA ALA A 20 40.43 31.06 31.63
C ALA A 20 39.05 30.80 31.11
N GLN A 21 38.90 30.63 29.80
CA GLN A 21 37.60 30.26 29.20
C GLN A 21 37.11 28.98 29.86
N THR A 22 35.98 29.05 30.50
CA THR A 22 35.25 27.88 31.00
C THR A 22 34.30 27.44 29.91
N GLY A 23 34.09 26.14 29.71
CA GLY A 23 33.22 25.68 28.66
C GLY A 23 33.00 24.18 28.68
N VAL A 24 32.16 23.72 27.80
CA VAL A 24 31.86 22.30 27.57
C VAL A 24 32.04 21.98 26.08
N GLN A 25 32.82 20.97 25.78
CA GLN A 25 33.01 20.48 24.41
C GLN A 25 32.73 18.98 24.29
N GLY A 26 32.45 18.53 23.08
CA GLY A 26 32.25 17.11 22.79
C GLY A 26 31.88 16.89 21.32
N THR A 27 31.53 15.64 21.01
CA THR A 27 31.12 15.25 19.67
C THR A 27 29.80 14.49 19.77
N VAL A 28 28.86 14.84 18.92
CA VAL A 28 27.54 14.17 18.85
C VAL A 28 27.52 13.23 17.66
N ILE A 29 27.20 11.95 17.92
CA ILE A 29 27.13 10.94 16.88
C ILE A 29 25.77 10.19 16.96
N ASP A 30 25.36 9.63 15.87
CA ASP A 30 24.26 8.68 15.82
C ASP A 30 24.66 7.36 16.50
N ALA A 31 23.85 6.89 17.42
CA ALA A 31 24.15 5.70 18.23
C ALA A 31 24.25 4.41 17.41
N LYS A 32 23.58 4.34 16.26
CA LYS A 32 23.51 3.13 15.42
C LYS A 32 24.57 3.14 14.31
N SER A 33 24.65 4.24 13.58
CA SER A 33 25.59 4.36 12.44
C SER A 33 27.00 4.79 12.85
N GLY A 34 27.16 5.40 14.02
CA GLY A 34 28.41 6.01 14.48
C GLY A 34 28.78 7.28 13.74
N LEU A 35 27.90 7.80 12.90
CA LEU A 35 28.13 8.96 12.06
C LEU A 35 27.87 10.27 12.84
N PRO A 36 28.56 11.38 12.50
CA PRO A 36 28.32 12.68 13.13
C PRO A 36 26.88 13.15 12.94
N VAL A 37 26.29 13.71 13.99
CA VAL A 37 24.99 14.40 13.91
C VAL A 37 25.24 15.87 13.72
N VAL A 38 24.98 16.38 12.51
CA VAL A 38 25.21 17.77 12.12
C VAL A 38 23.97 18.62 12.42
N GLY A 39 24.17 19.82 12.95
CA GLY A 39 23.09 20.77 13.23
C GLY A 39 22.25 20.41 14.46
N ALA A 40 22.70 19.49 15.31
CA ALA A 40 22.06 19.25 16.60
C ALA A 40 22.25 20.46 17.51
N THR A 41 21.21 20.81 18.26
CA THR A 41 21.25 21.83 19.29
C THR A 41 21.81 21.25 20.57
N VAL A 42 22.89 21.83 21.09
CA VAL A 42 23.49 21.46 22.37
C VAL A 42 23.35 22.64 23.32
N MET A 43 22.74 22.41 24.48
CA MET A 43 22.49 23.47 25.46
C MET A 43 22.77 23.01 26.88
N LEU A 44 23.13 23.95 27.72
CA LEU A 44 23.19 23.78 29.17
C LEU A 44 21.81 24.23 29.74
N ASP A 45 21.11 23.28 30.37
CA ASP A 45 19.70 23.46 30.74
C ASP A 45 19.51 24.59 31.79
N ASN A 46 20.39 24.68 32.78
CA ASN A 46 20.30 25.70 33.82
C ASN A 46 20.81 27.07 33.40
N GLN A 47 21.69 27.13 32.40
CA GLN A 47 22.34 28.38 31.97
C GLN A 47 21.80 28.93 30.67
N GLY A 48 21.11 28.11 29.89
CA GLY A 48 20.54 28.49 28.60
C GLY A 48 21.55 28.73 27.47
N ASN A 49 22.83 28.46 27.69
CA ASN A 49 23.87 28.57 26.65
C ASN A 49 23.67 27.52 25.59
N THR A 50 23.56 27.95 24.33
CA THR A 50 23.16 27.06 23.22
C THR A 50 24.13 27.19 22.05
N VAL A 51 24.53 26.05 21.46
CA VAL A 51 25.34 25.97 20.24
C VAL A 51 24.77 24.87 19.32
N THR A 52 25.17 24.88 18.05
CA THR A 52 24.84 23.81 17.10
C THR A 52 26.08 23.02 16.73
N THR A 53 25.91 21.69 16.55
CA THR A 53 27.05 20.83 16.14
C THR A 53 27.48 21.13 14.72
N GLY A 54 28.81 21.11 14.52
CA GLY A 54 29.47 21.29 13.23
C GLY A 54 29.41 20.07 12.31
N PRO A 55 30.07 20.13 11.14
CA PRO A 55 30.10 19.04 10.16
C PRO A 55 30.62 17.70 10.68
N SER A 56 31.51 17.73 11.67
CA SER A 56 32.06 16.54 12.32
C SER A 56 31.27 16.13 13.56
N GLY A 57 30.11 16.77 13.81
CA GLY A 57 29.34 16.57 15.02
C GLY A 57 29.91 17.23 16.27
N ASP A 58 31.01 17.98 16.14
CA ASP A 58 31.67 18.67 17.21
C ASP A 58 30.89 19.89 17.69
N PHE A 59 31.02 20.19 18.99
CA PHE A 59 30.43 21.38 19.60
C PHE A 59 31.36 21.92 20.70
N LEU A 60 31.29 23.25 20.91
CA LEU A 60 31.94 23.97 21.99
C LEU A 60 31.00 25.05 22.53
N ILE A 61 30.56 24.88 23.78
CA ILE A 61 29.87 25.92 24.55
C ILE A 61 30.95 26.66 25.33
N SER A 62 31.21 27.91 24.97
CA SER A 62 32.13 28.80 25.68
C SER A 62 31.37 29.61 26.75
N ASP A 63 32.15 30.12 27.73
CA ASP A 63 31.65 30.99 28.79
C ASP A 63 30.55 30.35 29.70
N ALA A 64 30.61 29.02 29.86
CA ALA A 64 29.77 28.32 30.78
C ALA A 64 30.14 28.56 32.26
N GLN A 65 29.15 28.76 33.11
CA GLN A 65 29.38 28.96 34.54
C GLN A 65 29.82 27.64 35.20
N PRO A 66 30.82 27.66 36.10
CA PRO A 66 31.28 26.48 36.83
C PRO A 66 30.17 25.89 37.72
N GLY A 67 30.08 24.56 37.80
CA GLY A 67 29.13 23.84 38.62
C GLY A 67 28.49 22.68 37.90
N SER A 68 27.53 22.04 38.56
CA SER A 68 26.79 20.93 38.00
C SER A 68 25.65 21.44 37.11
N ASP A 69 25.56 20.94 35.89
CA ASP A 69 24.52 21.28 34.93
C ASP A 69 24.09 20.03 34.15
N VAL A 70 23.05 20.16 33.38
CA VAL A 70 22.57 19.13 32.43
C VAL A 70 22.83 19.60 31.02
N LEU A 71 23.68 18.87 30.30
CA LEU A 71 23.86 19.03 28.88
C LEU A 71 22.72 18.36 28.15
N LEU A 72 21.86 19.15 27.51
CA LEU A 72 20.76 18.68 26.69
C LEU A 72 21.17 18.74 25.22
N VAL A 73 21.12 17.62 24.53
CA VAL A 73 21.39 17.51 23.10
C VAL A 73 20.15 17.11 22.35
N ILE A 74 19.75 17.95 21.40
CA ILE A 74 18.52 17.83 20.62
C ILE A 74 18.89 17.83 19.14
N GLY A 75 18.61 16.73 18.46
CA GLY A 75 18.81 16.59 17.01
C GLY A 75 17.50 16.36 16.30
N TYR A 76 17.32 16.96 15.15
CA TYR A 76 16.16 16.66 14.31
C TYR A 76 16.16 15.18 13.92
N GLY A 77 15.06 14.48 14.22
CA GLY A 77 14.96 13.03 14.00
C GLY A 77 15.64 12.17 15.07
N TYR A 78 16.05 12.74 16.20
CA TYR A 78 16.62 12.03 17.34
C TYR A 78 15.81 12.24 18.61
N LYS A 79 15.95 11.30 19.54
CA LYS A 79 15.43 11.48 20.91
C LYS A 79 16.36 12.44 21.66
N ASP A 80 15.76 13.30 22.48
CA ASP A 80 16.52 14.18 23.34
C ASP A 80 17.46 13.37 24.24
N CYS A 81 18.72 13.80 24.35
CA CYS A 81 19.71 13.18 25.18
C CYS A 81 20.13 14.14 26.30
N GLU A 82 19.97 13.71 27.54
CA GLU A 82 20.38 14.46 28.73
C GLU A 82 21.61 13.81 29.34
N THR A 83 22.65 14.61 29.58
CA THR A 83 23.90 14.16 30.22
C THR A 83 24.29 15.11 31.32
N LYS A 84 24.47 14.62 32.55
CA LYS A 84 24.99 15.43 33.64
C LYS A 84 26.42 15.80 33.39
N VAL A 85 26.78 17.07 33.56
CA VAL A 85 28.13 17.60 33.34
C VAL A 85 28.54 18.40 34.58
N GLU A 86 29.80 18.26 34.98
CA GLU A 86 30.44 19.05 36.03
C GLU A 86 31.41 20.02 35.37
N ILE A 87 31.05 21.27 35.27
CA ILE A 87 31.83 22.31 34.60
C ILE A 87 32.91 22.80 35.57
N PRO A 88 34.18 22.68 35.20
CA PRO A 88 35.28 23.09 36.07
C PRO A 88 35.34 24.60 36.21
N ALA A 89 35.88 25.09 37.32
CA ALA A 89 36.07 26.51 37.56
C ALA A 89 37.08 27.17 36.59
N LYS A 90 37.91 26.39 35.90
CA LYS A 90 38.85 26.82 34.86
C LYS A 90 39.02 25.71 33.82
N GLY A 91 38.99 26.11 32.53
CA GLY A 91 39.21 25.20 31.41
C GLY A 91 37.89 24.65 30.81
N ILE A 92 38.04 23.85 29.74
CA ILE A 92 36.93 23.29 28.99
C ILE A 92 36.70 21.84 29.42
N PHE A 93 35.50 21.52 29.85
CA PHE A 93 35.10 20.14 30.16
C PHE A 93 34.79 19.37 28.86
N ASN A 94 35.49 18.26 28.68
CA ASN A 94 35.20 17.40 27.51
C ASN A 94 34.26 16.26 27.91
N VAL A 95 33.02 16.32 27.39
CA VAL A 95 31.97 15.28 27.61
C VAL A 95 32.33 14.00 26.84
N GLY A 96 33.22 14.09 25.85
CA GLY A 96 33.53 12.98 24.95
C GLY A 96 32.42 12.83 23.85
N VAL A 97 32.02 11.59 23.62
CA VAL A 97 31.06 11.27 22.54
C VAL A 97 29.66 11.12 23.13
N VAL A 98 28.77 12.03 22.74
CA VAL A 98 27.34 11.95 23.04
C VAL A 98 26.66 11.15 21.92
N ARG A 99 25.91 10.09 22.27
CA ARG A 99 25.25 9.22 21.33
C ARG A 99 23.77 9.52 21.29
N LEU A 100 23.27 10.03 20.16
CA LEU A 100 21.84 10.23 19.95
C LEU A 100 21.19 8.97 19.36
N THR A 101 20.12 8.55 19.97
CA THR A 101 19.25 7.49 19.42
C THR A 101 18.30 8.13 18.45
N SER A 102 18.24 7.67 17.19
CA SER A 102 17.28 8.20 16.25
C SER A 102 15.84 7.96 16.72
N SER A 103 15.00 8.95 16.56
CA SER A 103 13.55 8.76 16.54
C SER A 103 13.18 8.15 15.19
N SER A 104 12.08 7.41 15.13
CA SER A 104 11.61 6.73 13.92
C SER A 104 11.41 7.63 12.68
N PHE A 105 11.68 8.92 12.81
CA PHE A 105 11.43 9.96 11.80
C PHE A 105 12.70 10.47 11.07
N ASN A 106 13.83 9.82 11.12
CA ASN A 106 14.98 10.33 10.35
C ASN A 106 14.91 9.92 8.87
N PRO A 107 14.65 10.86 7.93
CA PRO A 107 14.56 10.56 6.50
C PRO A 107 15.86 10.03 5.89
N ALA A 108 17.00 10.25 6.52
CA ALA A 108 18.31 9.76 6.06
C ALA A 108 18.66 8.37 6.58
N GLN A 109 17.88 7.79 7.47
CA GLN A 109 18.17 6.48 8.05
C GLN A 109 17.37 5.34 7.43
N SER A 110 18.14 4.50 6.93
CA SER A 110 18.13 3.06 6.63
C SER A 110 16.83 2.29 6.84
N ILE A 111 16.57 1.48 5.87
CA ILE A 111 15.83 0.23 5.75
C ILE A 111 15.68 -0.63 7.04
N ASN A 112 16.30 -0.27 8.17
CA ASN A 112 16.44 -1.10 9.36
C ASN A 112 15.86 -0.51 10.66
N ASP A 113 14.96 0.46 10.63
CA ASP A 113 14.36 0.95 11.87
C ASP A 113 13.29 -0.01 12.43
N ASP A 114 13.69 -0.65 13.51
CA ASP A 114 12.88 -1.56 14.34
C ASP A 114 11.82 -0.80 15.14
N GLN A 115 10.78 -0.26 14.55
CA GLN A 115 9.74 0.31 15.41
C GLN A 115 8.32 0.22 14.86
N ALA A 116 7.47 -0.09 15.80
CA ALA A 116 6.03 -0.06 15.89
C ALA A 116 5.29 -1.34 15.49
N ASP A 117 4.60 -1.89 16.47
CA ASP A 117 3.53 -2.87 16.29
C ASP A 117 2.37 -2.24 15.51
N LEU A 118 2.49 -2.25 14.21
CA LEU A 118 1.42 -1.80 13.34
C LEU A 118 0.44 -2.94 13.13
N VAL A 119 -0.73 -2.79 13.69
CA VAL A 119 -1.84 -3.71 13.44
C VAL A 119 -2.52 -3.30 12.14
N ILE A 120 -2.26 -4.03 11.06
CA ILE A 120 -3.09 -3.93 9.85
C ILE A 120 -4.44 -4.55 10.19
N THR A 121 -5.49 -3.75 10.23
CA THR A 121 -6.84 -4.23 10.44
C THR A 121 -7.38 -4.83 9.14
N GLU A 122 -8.12 -5.90 9.25
CA GLU A 122 -8.58 -6.72 8.13
C GLU A 122 -9.62 -6.05 7.25
N SER A 123 -10.40 -5.14 7.82
CA SER A 123 -11.34 -4.31 7.06
C SER A 123 -10.67 -3.46 5.96
N GLN A 124 -9.35 -3.32 6.01
CA GLN A 124 -8.57 -2.64 4.99
C GLN A 124 -8.11 -3.57 3.87
N LEU A 125 -8.33 -4.87 4.02
CA LEU A 125 -7.91 -5.91 3.08
C LEU A 125 -9.03 -6.28 2.09
N GLU A 126 -10.26 -5.77 2.26
CA GLU A 126 -11.46 -6.36 1.67
C GLU A 126 -11.99 -5.71 0.40
N ASP A 127 -11.35 -4.67 -0.10
CA ASP A 127 -11.88 -3.94 -1.22
C ASP A 127 -11.21 -4.31 -2.56
N GLU A 128 -11.73 -5.32 -3.21
CA GLU A 128 -11.27 -5.75 -4.53
C GLU A 128 -12.11 -5.26 -5.70
N GLU A 129 -13.30 -4.76 -5.46
CA GLU A 129 -14.16 -4.19 -6.51
C GLU A 129 -14.29 -2.66 -6.37
N GLY A 130 -13.42 -1.95 -7.05
CA GLY A 130 -13.57 -0.49 -7.21
C GLY A 130 -12.88 0.34 -6.13
N ASN A 131 -12.59 1.50 -6.43
CA ASN A 131 -12.18 2.77 -5.77
C ASN A 131 -11.88 2.80 -4.26
N THR A 132 -11.61 1.69 -3.60
CA THR A 132 -11.43 1.64 -2.19
C THR A 132 -10.00 1.39 -1.81
N GLN A 133 -9.57 2.03 -0.76
CA GLN A 133 -8.19 2.35 -0.51
C GLN A 133 -7.64 1.66 0.69
N ALA A 134 -6.46 1.14 0.50
CA ALA A 134 -5.61 0.74 1.59
C ALA A 134 -5.20 1.96 2.38
N VAL A 135 -5.46 1.97 3.65
CA VAL A 135 -5.25 3.12 4.44
C VAL A 135 -4.75 2.85 5.83
N ALA A 136 -4.14 3.86 6.36
CA ALA A 136 -4.08 4.30 7.74
C ALA A 136 -3.31 3.45 8.74
N THR A 137 -3.15 2.17 8.59
CA THR A 137 -2.36 1.37 9.54
C THR A 137 -0.88 1.65 9.50
N LEU A 138 -0.42 2.23 8.42
CA LEU A 138 0.97 2.68 8.28
C LEU A 138 1.25 3.91 9.13
N SER A 139 0.25 4.71 9.39
CA SER A 139 0.41 6.01 10.02
C SER A 139 0.62 5.95 11.53
N GLY A 140 0.17 4.88 12.21
CA GLY A 140 0.38 4.73 13.66
C GLY A 140 1.84 4.58 14.08
N ALA A 141 2.72 4.20 13.14
CA ALA A 141 4.17 4.12 13.37
C ALA A 141 4.92 5.41 13.00
N SER A 142 4.22 6.39 12.43
CA SER A 142 4.82 7.66 12.07
C SER A 142 5.00 8.53 13.32
N ASP A 143 6.13 9.21 13.43
CA ASP A 143 6.33 10.25 14.45
C ASP A 143 5.60 11.56 14.08
N ASN A 144 5.00 11.63 12.91
CA ASN A 144 4.19 12.77 12.51
C ASN A 144 2.87 12.75 13.29
N PRO A 145 2.55 13.78 14.09
CA PRO A 145 1.36 13.82 14.95
C PRO A 145 0.03 13.69 14.20
N PHE A 146 -0.04 14.21 12.97
CA PHE A 146 -1.21 14.11 12.13
C PHE A 146 -1.51 12.66 11.74
N TYR A 147 -0.48 11.92 11.34
CA TYR A 147 -0.65 10.54 10.93
C TYR A 147 -0.91 9.60 12.11
N GLN A 148 -0.32 9.87 13.28
CA GLN A 148 -0.66 9.16 14.49
C GLN A 148 -2.14 9.34 14.86
N ALA A 149 -2.64 10.56 14.82
CA ALA A 149 -4.05 10.85 15.07
C ALA A 149 -4.98 10.22 14.03
N ALA A 150 -4.60 10.28 12.74
CA ALA A 150 -5.37 9.71 11.65
C ALA A 150 -5.38 8.17 11.63
N SER A 151 -4.43 7.52 12.30
CA SER A 151 -4.39 6.06 12.42
C SER A 151 -5.39 5.49 13.43
N TYR A 152 -5.95 6.32 14.29
CA TYR A 152 -6.89 5.92 15.32
C TYR A 152 -8.30 5.82 14.75
N ASN A 153 -8.87 4.61 14.74
CA ASN A 153 -10.18 4.32 14.18
C ASN A 153 -11.07 3.54 15.15
N PHE A 154 -12.29 4.00 15.42
CA PHE A 154 -13.33 3.23 16.09
C PHE A 154 -14.06 2.26 15.13
N SER A 155 -13.95 2.49 13.84
CA SER A 155 -14.61 1.71 12.79
C SER A 155 -13.73 1.65 11.55
N VAL A 156 -14.17 0.95 10.53
CA VAL A 156 -13.54 0.93 9.20
C VAL A 156 -13.57 2.32 8.61
N ALA A 157 -12.57 3.14 8.91
CA ALA A 157 -12.39 4.43 8.27
C ALA A 157 -11.29 4.33 7.22
N ARG A 158 -11.56 4.87 6.06
CA ARG A 158 -10.62 4.94 4.95
C ARG A 158 -10.03 6.32 4.89
N PHE A 159 -8.73 6.37 5.08
CA PHE A 159 -8.00 7.63 5.12
C PHE A 159 -7.14 7.78 3.86
N ARG A 160 -7.27 8.90 3.18
CA ARG A 160 -6.46 9.29 2.02
C ARG A 160 -5.53 10.43 2.41
N ILE A 161 -4.24 10.18 2.35
CA ILE A 161 -3.25 11.22 2.59
C ILE A 161 -3.48 12.34 1.57
N ARG A 162 -3.78 13.54 2.04
CA ARG A 162 -4.06 14.71 1.20
C ARG A 162 -5.13 14.48 0.11
N GLY A 163 -6.01 13.48 0.30
CA GLY A 163 -7.04 13.12 -0.67
C GLY A 163 -6.56 12.29 -1.87
N TYR A 164 -5.28 11.96 -1.98
CA TYR A 164 -4.75 11.18 -3.11
C TYR A 164 -5.26 9.75 -3.11
N ASN A 165 -5.47 9.19 -4.30
CA ASN A 165 -5.76 7.78 -4.47
C ASN A 165 -4.53 6.92 -4.12
N SER A 166 -4.76 5.68 -3.69
CA SER A 166 -3.69 4.76 -3.27
C SER A 166 -2.70 4.39 -4.39
N GLU A 167 -3.06 4.62 -5.63
CA GLU A 167 -2.21 4.42 -6.81
C GLU A 167 -1.03 5.40 -6.89
N TYR A 168 -1.09 6.52 -6.15
CA TYR A 168 0.01 7.48 -6.05
C TYR A 168 0.99 7.16 -4.92
N THR A 169 0.71 6.14 -4.12
CA THR A 169 1.60 5.67 -3.04
C THR A 169 2.37 4.44 -3.51
N GLN A 170 3.70 4.53 -3.51
CA GLN A 170 4.57 3.42 -3.88
C GLN A 170 4.79 2.50 -2.68
N GLN A 171 4.63 1.20 -2.87
CA GLN A 171 4.87 0.21 -1.83
C GLN A 171 5.99 -0.74 -2.23
N TYR A 172 6.95 -0.90 -1.33
CA TYR A 172 8.08 -1.81 -1.45
C TYR A 172 8.06 -2.86 -0.34
N ILE A 173 8.64 -4.03 -0.62
CA ILE A 173 8.99 -5.06 0.37
C ILE A 173 10.45 -5.41 0.14
N ASN A 174 11.30 -5.23 1.16
CA ASN A 174 12.75 -5.41 1.05
C ASN A 174 13.40 -4.62 -0.10
N GLY A 175 12.84 -3.45 -0.44
CA GLY A 175 13.33 -2.61 -1.54
C GLY A 175 12.88 -3.06 -2.93
N VAL A 176 12.00 -4.06 -3.04
CA VAL A 176 11.36 -4.49 -4.30
C VAL A 176 9.97 -3.87 -4.39
N TYR A 177 9.61 -3.36 -5.57
CA TYR A 177 8.33 -2.69 -5.82
C TYR A 177 7.17 -3.69 -5.97
N PHE A 178 6.01 -3.41 -5.33
CA PHE A 178 4.88 -4.35 -5.26
C PHE A 178 3.51 -3.79 -5.61
N ASN A 179 3.40 -2.57 -6.12
CA ASN A 179 2.09 -2.13 -6.61
C ASN A 179 1.68 -2.96 -7.83
N ASP A 180 0.39 -3.27 -7.93
CA ASP A 180 -0.22 -3.94 -9.08
C ASP A 180 0.03 -3.14 -10.36
N ALA A 181 0.56 -3.79 -11.39
CA ALA A 181 0.94 -3.11 -12.62
C ALA A 181 -0.27 -2.55 -13.40
N ALA A 182 -1.43 -3.21 -13.34
CA ALA A 182 -2.62 -2.79 -14.05
C ALA A 182 -3.39 -1.68 -13.33
N ARG A 183 -3.43 -1.73 -11.99
CA ARG A 183 -4.25 -0.85 -11.13
C ARG A 183 -3.44 0.17 -10.34
N GLY A 184 -2.11 0.08 -10.33
CA GLY A 184 -1.19 1.03 -9.67
C GLY A 184 -1.18 0.98 -8.15
N ARG A 185 -1.94 0.12 -7.50
CA ARG A 185 -2.09 0.06 -6.04
C ARG A 185 -1.56 -1.22 -5.43
N PHE A 186 -1.13 -1.15 -4.17
CA PHE A 186 -0.70 -2.33 -3.43
C PHE A 186 -1.89 -3.12 -2.88
N ASN A 187 -1.86 -4.44 -3.07
CA ASN A 187 -2.85 -5.35 -2.51
C ASN A 187 -2.43 -5.80 -1.10
N PHE A 188 -2.95 -5.15 -0.05
CA PHE A 188 -2.63 -5.50 1.33
C PHE A 188 -3.16 -6.89 1.75
N SER A 189 -4.15 -7.46 1.03
CA SER A 189 -4.69 -8.79 1.36
C SER A 189 -3.65 -9.89 1.19
N MET A 190 -2.65 -9.69 0.30
CA MET A 190 -1.53 -10.62 0.10
C MET A 190 -0.71 -10.86 1.38
N LEU A 191 -0.67 -9.89 2.31
CA LEU A 191 0.04 -10.02 3.59
C LEU A 191 -0.68 -10.93 4.59
N GLY A 192 -1.94 -11.30 4.31
CA GLY A 192 -2.69 -12.33 5.02
C GLY A 192 -2.93 -12.07 6.51
N GLY A 193 -2.78 -10.83 6.99
CA GLY A 193 -2.91 -10.51 8.42
C GLY A 193 -1.75 -10.99 9.30
N LEU A 194 -0.62 -11.38 8.70
CA LEU A 194 0.62 -11.79 9.37
C LEU A 194 1.36 -10.59 10.00
N ASN A 195 0.68 -9.88 10.90
CA ASN A 195 1.10 -8.58 11.43
C ASN A 195 2.49 -8.60 12.07
N GLN A 196 2.86 -9.69 12.75
CA GLN A 196 4.18 -9.84 13.39
C GLN A 196 5.30 -9.99 12.36
N ALA A 197 5.00 -10.56 11.19
CA ALA A 197 5.96 -10.72 10.10
C ALA A 197 6.21 -9.42 9.33
N PHE A 198 5.19 -8.56 9.22
CA PHE A 198 5.26 -7.32 8.43
C PHE A 198 5.27 -6.05 9.28
N LYS A 199 5.75 -6.14 10.51
CA LYS A 199 5.73 -5.02 11.46
C LYS A 199 6.76 -3.92 11.18
N SER A 200 7.93 -4.27 10.63
CA SER A 200 9.00 -3.32 10.38
C SER A 200 8.77 -2.57 9.08
N LYS A 201 8.53 -1.27 9.17
CA LYS A 201 8.17 -0.43 8.02
C LYS A 201 8.88 0.91 8.06
N ALA A 202 9.40 1.31 6.88
CA ALA A 202 9.82 2.67 6.60
C ALA A 202 8.71 3.39 5.83
N ILE A 203 8.19 4.48 6.37
CA ILE A 203 7.05 5.21 5.83
C ILE A 203 7.52 6.53 5.28
N GLY A 204 7.24 6.80 4.00
CA GLY A 204 7.48 8.05 3.32
C GLY A 204 6.18 8.67 2.85
N MET A 205 5.84 9.82 3.38
CA MET A 205 4.58 10.46 3.08
C MET A 205 4.74 11.68 2.18
N GLY A 206 3.82 11.83 1.23
CA GLY A 206 3.88 12.95 0.31
C GLY A 206 5.21 13.00 -0.43
N LEU A 207 5.81 14.17 -0.46
CA LEU A 207 7.08 14.41 -1.16
C LEU A 207 8.34 14.17 -0.30
N ASP A 208 8.22 13.48 0.83
CA ASP A 208 9.38 13.17 1.68
C ASP A 208 10.50 12.46 0.89
N THR A 209 11.73 12.77 1.27
CA THR A 209 12.93 12.14 0.69
C THR A 209 13.14 10.76 1.28
N ARG A 210 13.41 9.75 0.44
CA ARG A 210 13.69 8.36 0.86
C ARG A 210 14.95 7.81 0.20
N SER A 211 15.57 6.84 0.87
CA SER A 211 16.81 6.20 0.40
C SER A 211 16.55 4.99 -0.52
N TYR A 212 15.31 4.56 -0.70
CA TYR A 212 14.92 3.38 -1.47
C TYR A 212 14.01 3.69 -2.66
N ALA A 213 13.55 4.94 -2.80
CA ALA A 213 12.73 5.41 -3.92
C ALA A 213 12.79 6.93 -4.03
N LEU A 214 12.66 7.47 -5.23
CA LEU A 214 12.45 8.92 -5.38
C LEU A 214 11.09 9.32 -4.78
N GLY A 215 10.08 8.45 -4.91
CA GLY A 215 8.71 8.69 -4.43
C GLY A 215 7.95 9.66 -5.31
N GLU A 216 6.63 9.53 -5.30
CA GLU A 216 5.66 10.42 -5.94
C GLU A 216 4.85 11.16 -4.88
N VAL A 217 3.79 11.89 -5.28
CA VAL A 217 2.97 12.74 -4.41
C VAL A 217 2.30 12.01 -3.24
N GLY A 218 2.03 10.72 -3.37
CA GLY A 218 1.48 9.87 -2.30
C GLY A 218 2.54 9.26 -1.38
N GLY A 219 3.82 9.48 -1.68
CA GLY A 219 4.95 8.94 -0.91
C GLY A 219 5.35 7.53 -1.30
N ALA A 220 6.33 7.00 -0.55
CA ALA A 220 6.85 5.65 -0.74
C ALA A 220 7.04 4.95 0.61
N ASN A 221 6.58 3.71 0.71
CA ASN A 221 6.69 2.88 1.91
C ASN A 221 7.51 1.64 1.61
N ASN A 222 8.28 1.17 2.57
CA ASN A 222 9.02 -0.09 2.47
C ASN A 222 8.82 -0.95 3.70
N ILE A 223 8.40 -2.19 3.50
CA ILE A 223 8.28 -3.20 4.56
C ILE A 223 9.59 -3.99 4.59
N SER A 224 10.23 -4.09 5.75
CA SER A 224 11.41 -4.93 5.95
C SER A 224 11.03 -6.28 6.53
N THR A 225 11.50 -7.36 5.90
CA THR A 225 11.25 -8.74 6.31
C THR A 225 12.54 -9.56 6.45
N TYR A 226 13.66 -8.90 6.71
CA TYR A 226 14.94 -9.57 6.92
C TYR A 226 14.94 -10.37 8.23
N ALA A 227 15.27 -11.66 8.16
CA ALA A 227 15.15 -12.58 9.29
C ALA A 227 15.97 -12.17 10.51
N LYS A 228 17.11 -11.50 10.30
CA LYS A 228 17.99 -11.03 11.40
C LYS A 228 17.41 -9.88 12.23
N ASP A 229 16.43 -9.15 11.67
CA ASP A 229 15.87 -7.95 12.31
C ASP A 229 14.72 -8.32 13.29
N TYR A 230 14.34 -9.59 13.36
CA TYR A 230 13.35 -10.07 14.33
C TYR A 230 14.00 -10.45 15.66
N ALA A 231 13.41 -10.00 16.75
CA ALA A 231 13.84 -10.43 18.09
C ALA A 231 13.66 -11.94 18.25
N PRO A 232 14.68 -12.67 18.75
CA PRO A 232 14.59 -14.11 18.94
C PRO A 232 13.50 -14.51 19.93
N GLY A 233 12.93 -15.69 19.73
CA GLY A 233 11.94 -16.28 20.60
C GLY A 233 10.63 -16.62 19.90
N PHE A 234 9.68 -17.12 20.69
CA PHE A 234 8.34 -17.50 20.25
C PHE A 234 7.32 -16.45 20.71
N ARG A 235 6.38 -16.12 19.82
CA ARG A 235 5.25 -15.26 20.09
C ARG A 235 3.97 -15.93 19.58
N GLY A 236 2.96 -16.04 20.42
CA GLY A 236 1.64 -16.53 20.05
C GLY A 236 0.57 -15.54 20.41
N SER A 237 -0.49 -15.47 19.60
CA SER A 237 -1.68 -14.67 19.91
C SER A 237 -2.94 -15.38 19.47
N VAL A 238 -4.00 -15.25 20.27
CA VAL A 238 -5.34 -15.70 19.94
C VAL A 238 -6.26 -14.49 20.17
N ALA A 239 -7.15 -14.25 19.21
CA ALA A 239 -8.13 -13.17 19.30
C ALA A 239 -9.51 -13.66 18.87
N TYR A 240 -10.53 -13.15 19.52
CA TYR A 240 -11.93 -13.23 19.10
C TYR A 240 -12.39 -11.85 18.68
N THR A 241 -13.00 -11.74 17.51
CA THR A 241 -13.41 -10.45 16.95
C THR A 241 -14.88 -10.48 16.54
N ASN A 242 -15.47 -9.31 16.46
CA ASN A 242 -16.81 -9.09 15.93
C ASN A 242 -16.70 -8.40 14.57
N SER A 243 -16.00 -9.04 13.63
CA SER A 243 -15.74 -8.55 12.27
C SER A 243 -16.08 -9.64 11.25
N ASN A 244 -15.39 -9.67 10.12
CA ASN A 244 -15.61 -10.67 9.06
C ASN A 244 -15.25 -12.09 9.50
N TYR A 245 -14.24 -12.21 10.37
CA TYR A 245 -13.93 -13.47 11.04
C TYR A 245 -14.21 -13.33 12.56
N ARG A 246 -14.34 -14.47 13.24
CA ARG A 246 -14.56 -14.52 14.69
C ARG A 246 -13.30 -14.94 15.44
N TRP A 247 -12.57 -15.90 14.93
CA TRP A 247 -11.39 -16.46 15.57
C TRP A 247 -10.15 -16.19 14.74
N ARG A 248 -9.09 -15.75 15.42
CA ARG A 248 -7.74 -15.61 14.87
C ARG A 248 -6.74 -16.26 15.81
N GLY A 249 -5.91 -17.15 15.28
CA GLY A 249 -4.72 -17.67 15.96
C GLY A 249 -3.49 -17.35 15.13
N MET A 250 -2.43 -16.83 15.76
CA MET A 250 -1.16 -16.54 15.09
C MET A 250 0.00 -17.00 15.96
N ALA A 251 1.03 -17.57 15.35
CA ALA A 251 2.27 -17.98 15.98
C ALA A 251 3.46 -17.52 15.13
N THR A 252 4.47 -16.97 15.79
CA THR A 252 5.72 -16.53 15.15
C THR A 252 6.90 -17.02 15.97
N TYR A 253 7.90 -17.59 15.30
CA TYR A 253 9.16 -18.00 15.90
C TYR A 253 10.32 -17.38 15.11
N SER A 254 11.29 -16.81 15.82
CA SER A 254 12.50 -16.27 15.23
C SER A 254 13.74 -16.75 16.00
N THR A 255 14.79 -17.10 15.28
CA THR A 255 16.08 -17.43 15.89
C THR A 255 16.89 -16.19 16.23
N GLY A 256 16.57 -15.02 15.63
CA GLY A 256 17.51 -13.91 15.54
C GLY A 256 18.74 -14.30 14.71
N LEU A 257 19.77 -13.46 14.72
CA LEU A 257 21.05 -13.77 14.07
C LEU A 257 21.85 -14.73 14.94
N MET A 258 22.08 -15.94 14.43
CA MET A 258 22.86 -16.98 15.12
C MET A 258 24.38 -16.76 14.90
N PRO A 259 25.26 -17.29 15.78
CA PRO A 259 26.73 -17.14 15.65
C PRO A 259 27.29 -17.67 14.33
N ASN A 260 26.64 -18.63 13.70
CA ASN A 260 27.03 -19.16 12.40
C ASN A 260 26.55 -18.30 11.21
N GLY A 261 26.00 -17.10 11.47
CA GLY A 261 25.53 -16.14 10.47
C GLY A 261 24.19 -16.47 9.81
N TRP A 262 23.43 -17.46 10.32
CA TRP A 262 22.07 -17.71 9.87
C TRP A 262 21.04 -16.99 10.74
N ALA A 263 19.93 -16.59 10.13
CA ALA A 263 18.74 -16.16 10.83
C ALA A 263 17.51 -16.76 10.13
N VAL A 264 16.53 -17.21 10.92
CA VAL A 264 15.28 -17.80 10.41
C VAL A 264 14.11 -17.23 11.19
N THR A 265 13.08 -16.81 10.48
CA THR A 265 11.81 -16.37 11.07
C THR A 265 10.67 -17.09 10.37
N LEU A 266 9.80 -17.72 11.15
CA LEU A 266 8.59 -18.43 10.71
C LEU A 266 7.38 -17.76 11.34
N SER A 267 6.30 -17.57 10.58
CA SER A 267 5.02 -17.16 11.13
C SER A 267 3.88 -17.89 10.42
N ALA A 268 2.85 -18.24 11.19
CA ALA A 268 1.63 -18.85 10.68
C ALA A 268 0.42 -18.17 11.32
N ILE A 269 -0.66 -18.06 10.56
CA ILE A 269 -1.94 -17.50 11.01
C ILE A 269 -3.10 -18.37 10.53
N GLY A 270 -4.14 -18.47 11.34
CA GLY A 270 -5.43 -19.03 10.98
C GLY A 270 -6.54 -18.09 11.38
N ARG A 271 -7.52 -17.89 10.48
CA ARG A 271 -8.69 -17.03 10.70
C ARG A 271 -9.94 -17.76 10.26
N TYR A 272 -10.97 -17.74 11.10
CA TYR A 272 -12.17 -18.53 10.85
C TYR A 272 -13.43 -17.84 11.34
N ALA A 273 -14.48 -17.89 10.51
CA ALA A 273 -15.86 -17.71 10.88
C ALA A 273 -16.72 -18.65 10.05
N GLY A 274 -17.56 -19.47 10.68
CA GLY A 274 -18.59 -20.21 9.97
C GLY A 274 -19.70 -19.29 9.49
N GLU A 275 -20.01 -18.26 10.28
CA GLU A 275 -20.82 -17.10 9.90
C GLU A 275 -20.22 -15.86 10.56
N GLY A 276 -20.08 -14.78 9.79
CA GLY A 276 -19.60 -13.48 10.25
C GLY A 276 -20.68 -12.69 10.99
N VAL A 277 -20.50 -11.38 11.13
CA VAL A 277 -21.51 -10.47 11.68
C VAL A 277 -22.67 -10.32 10.72
N ILE A 278 -22.39 -10.25 9.42
CA ILE A 278 -23.40 -10.14 8.36
C ILE A 278 -23.95 -11.53 8.04
N PRO A 279 -25.26 -11.75 8.07
CA PRO A 279 -25.85 -13.03 7.76
C PRO A 279 -25.45 -13.59 6.39
N GLY A 280 -25.20 -14.90 6.32
CA GLY A 280 -24.76 -15.59 5.12
C GLY A 280 -23.31 -15.32 4.71
N SER A 281 -22.55 -14.55 5.47
CA SER A 281 -21.12 -14.41 5.29
C SER A 281 -20.35 -15.50 6.03
N PHE A 282 -19.22 -15.94 5.47
CA PHE A 282 -18.26 -16.82 6.14
C PHE A 282 -16.84 -16.36 5.80
N TYR A 283 -15.88 -16.77 6.61
CA TYR A 283 -14.47 -16.45 6.40
C TYR A 283 -13.57 -17.62 6.79
N LYS A 284 -12.73 -18.08 5.87
CA LYS A 284 -11.76 -19.16 6.09
C LYS A 284 -10.45 -18.74 5.44
N SER A 285 -9.41 -18.58 6.27
CA SER A 285 -8.09 -18.23 5.78
C SER A 285 -7.02 -18.83 6.67
N TRP A 286 -5.92 -19.22 6.06
CA TRP A 286 -4.68 -19.49 6.76
C TRP A 286 -3.55 -18.81 6.01
N GLY A 287 -2.43 -18.55 6.68
CA GLY A 287 -1.31 -17.89 6.05
C GLY A 287 0.01 -18.39 6.63
N TYR A 288 1.04 -18.28 5.83
CA TYR A 288 2.41 -18.63 6.18
C TYR A 288 3.37 -17.49 5.81
N PHE A 289 4.44 -17.41 6.57
CA PHE A 289 5.58 -16.55 6.31
C PHE A 289 6.86 -17.29 6.70
N LEU A 290 7.85 -17.25 5.83
CA LEU A 290 9.19 -17.76 6.07
C LEU A 290 10.19 -16.72 5.59
N ALA A 291 11.08 -16.28 6.47
CA ALA A 291 12.27 -15.51 6.13
C ALA A 291 13.51 -16.28 6.57
N VAL A 292 14.46 -16.45 5.66
CA VAL A 292 15.76 -17.06 5.92
C VAL A 292 16.84 -16.12 5.44
N GLN A 293 17.82 -15.84 6.27
CA GLN A 293 18.94 -14.97 5.93
C GLN A 293 20.25 -15.62 6.29
N LYS A 294 21.23 -15.45 5.43
CA LYS A 294 22.62 -15.84 5.66
C LYS A 294 23.54 -14.64 5.51
N GLU A 295 24.24 -14.29 6.56
CA GLU A 295 25.41 -13.43 6.48
C GLU A 295 26.59 -14.30 6.06
N ILE A 296 27.04 -14.13 4.79
CA ILE A 296 28.16 -14.88 4.22
C ILE A 296 29.46 -14.39 4.84
N ASN A 297 29.56 -13.08 4.96
CA ASN A 297 30.65 -12.35 5.63
C ASN A 297 30.17 -10.94 6.02
N ALA A 298 31.06 -10.09 6.53
CA ALA A 298 30.73 -8.73 6.95
C ALA A 298 30.18 -7.84 5.82
N GLN A 299 30.44 -8.18 4.56
CA GLN A 299 30.06 -7.38 3.39
C GLN A 299 28.86 -7.94 2.64
N HIS A 300 28.64 -9.25 2.66
CA HIS A 300 27.63 -9.92 1.83
C HIS A 300 26.62 -10.70 2.67
N SER A 301 25.35 -10.46 2.40
CA SER A 301 24.22 -11.18 2.98
C SER A 301 23.21 -11.55 1.89
N ILE A 302 22.62 -12.73 1.99
CA ILE A 302 21.53 -13.20 1.13
C ILE A 302 20.32 -13.46 2.01
N ALA A 303 19.15 -12.99 1.59
CA ALA A 303 17.90 -13.17 2.29
C ALA A 303 16.83 -13.71 1.33
N LEU A 304 16.12 -14.76 1.76
CA LEU A 304 14.95 -15.32 1.10
C LEU A 304 13.74 -15.06 1.99
N THR A 305 12.70 -14.46 1.41
CA THR A 305 11.40 -14.29 2.07
C THR A 305 10.32 -14.92 1.20
N THR A 306 9.43 -15.72 1.78
CA THR A 306 8.23 -16.22 1.11
C THR A 306 7.04 -16.16 2.04
N PHE A 307 5.89 -15.82 1.48
CA PHE A 307 4.64 -15.71 2.20
C PHE A 307 3.44 -15.90 1.28
N GLY A 308 2.29 -16.18 1.89
CA GLY A 308 1.03 -16.30 1.20
C GLY A 308 -0.10 -16.66 2.15
N ALA A 309 -1.32 -16.30 1.79
CA ALA A 309 -2.50 -16.53 2.62
C ALA A 309 -3.72 -16.90 1.77
N PRO A 310 -3.92 -18.21 1.46
CA PRO A 310 -5.15 -18.63 0.81
C PRO A 310 -6.36 -18.27 1.67
N THR A 311 -7.31 -17.61 1.04
CA THR A 311 -8.52 -17.09 1.67
C THR A 311 -9.73 -17.50 0.86
N ARG A 312 -10.77 -18.01 1.52
CA ARG A 312 -12.10 -18.21 0.96
C ARG A 312 -13.11 -17.53 1.87
N ARG A 313 -13.91 -16.64 1.31
CA ARG A 313 -14.91 -15.90 2.07
C ARG A 313 -16.17 -15.67 1.24
N ALA A 314 -17.28 -15.48 1.92
CA ALA A 314 -18.48 -14.96 1.30
C ALA A 314 -18.53 -13.44 1.41
N SER A 315 -19.02 -12.81 0.35
CA SER A 315 -19.16 -11.36 0.28
C SER A 315 -20.58 -10.91 0.59
N ASN A 316 -20.70 -9.69 1.05
CA ASN A 316 -21.93 -8.92 1.07
C ASN A 316 -21.84 -7.84 -0.01
N SER A 317 -22.97 -7.40 -0.52
CA SER A 317 -23.08 -6.26 -1.42
C SER A 317 -23.83 -5.13 -0.73
N ALA A 318 -23.50 -3.90 -1.09
CA ALA A 318 -24.37 -2.79 -0.79
C ALA A 318 -25.70 -2.99 -1.55
N THR A 319 -26.81 -2.63 -0.92
CA THR A 319 -28.14 -2.66 -1.51
C THR A 319 -28.84 -1.30 -1.35
N PHE A 320 -30.07 -1.18 -1.83
CA PHE A 320 -30.83 0.05 -1.69
C PHE A 320 -31.20 0.32 -0.22
N GLU A 321 -31.23 1.58 0.18
CA GLU A 321 -31.68 1.99 1.52
C GLU A 321 -33.09 1.48 1.83
N GLU A 322 -33.96 1.43 0.81
CA GLU A 322 -35.30 0.86 0.92
C GLU A 322 -35.29 -0.57 1.45
N CYS A 323 -34.35 -1.42 1.00
CA CYS A 323 -34.22 -2.79 1.51
C CYS A 323 -33.89 -2.83 3.01
N TYR A 324 -32.97 -1.98 3.48
CA TYR A 324 -32.66 -1.87 4.90
C TYR A 324 -33.84 -1.41 5.74
N ARG A 325 -34.61 -0.44 5.21
CA ARG A 325 -35.83 0.07 5.87
C ARG A 325 -36.93 -0.98 5.94
N LEU A 326 -37.20 -1.67 4.83
CA LEU A 326 -38.25 -2.70 4.76
C LEU A 326 -37.93 -3.92 5.63
N THR A 327 -36.69 -4.32 5.72
CA THR A 327 -36.24 -5.43 6.57
C THR A 327 -36.05 -5.03 8.04
N GLY A 328 -35.97 -3.73 8.35
CA GLY A 328 -35.59 -3.22 9.67
C GLY A 328 -34.18 -3.65 10.12
N ASN A 329 -33.30 -4.01 9.18
CA ASN A 329 -32.01 -4.62 9.46
C ASN A 329 -30.89 -4.04 8.61
N ASN A 330 -30.00 -3.26 9.23
CA ASN A 330 -28.81 -2.67 8.58
C ASN A 330 -27.75 -3.71 8.19
N LEU A 331 -27.88 -4.97 8.61
CA LEU A 331 -27.01 -6.08 8.23
C LEU A 331 -27.62 -6.96 7.16
N TYR A 332 -28.71 -6.51 6.53
CA TYR A 332 -29.34 -7.24 5.43
C TYR A 332 -28.32 -7.49 4.31
N ASN A 333 -28.34 -8.71 3.78
CA ASN A 333 -27.46 -9.17 2.70
C ASN A 333 -28.27 -10.01 1.70
N SER A 334 -28.41 -9.52 0.48
CA SER A 334 -29.19 -10.16 -0.59
C SER A 334 -28.46 -11.33 -1.27
N ASN A 335 -27.16 -11.52 -1.00
CA ASN A 335 -26.35 -12.49 -1.74
C ASN A 335 -26.52 -13.95 -1.32
N TRP A 336 -27.24 -14.24 -0.26
CA TRP A 336 -27.42 -15.59 0.25
C TRP A 336 -28.88 -16.04 0.29
N GLY A 337 -29.08 -17.32 0.37
CA GLY A 337 -30.38 -17.95 0.59
C GLY A 337 -30.22 -19.33 1.19
N TRP A 338 -31.36 -19.97 1.55
CA TRP A 338 -31.39 -21.31 2.09
C TRP A 338 -31.29 -22.36 0.97
N GLN A 339 -30.44 -23.37 1.17
CA GLN A 339 -30.37 -24.56 0.35
C GLN A 339 -30.13 -25.78 1.24
N GLY A 340 -31.10 -26.73 1.24
CA GLY A 340 -30.98 -27.91 2.09
C GLY A 340 -30.79 -27.61 3.57
N GLY A 341 -31.40 -26.56 4.11
CA GLY A 341 -31.27 -26.11 5.50
C GLY A 341 -29.97 -25.40 5.85
N LYS A 342 -29.11 -25.10 4.87
CA LYS A 342 -27.84 -24.34 5.05
C LYS A 342 -27.90 -23.04 4.29
N LYS A 343 -27.27 -22.00 4.84
CA LYS A 343 -27.07 -20.74 4.13
C LYS A 343 -26.02 -20.92 3.04
N ARG A 344 -26.39 -20.63 1.79
CA ARG A 344 -25.49 -20.61 0.64
C ARG A 344 -25.41 -19.18 0.10
N ASN A 345 -24.20 -18.67 -0.04
CA ASN A 345 -23.94 -17.36 -0.62
C ASN A 345 -23.56 -17.50 -2.09
N ALA A 346 -24.09 -16.63 -2.94
CA ALA A 346 -23.80 -16.62 -4.38
C ALA A 346 -22.50 -15.89 -4.71
N ARG A 347 -22.05 -14.99 -3.82
CA ARG A 347 -20.85 -14.19 -4.01
C ARG A 347 -19.76 -14.65 -3.04
N GLU A 348 -18.98 -15.60 -3.49
CA GLU A 348 -17.80 -16.09 -2.78
C GLU A 348 -16.55 -15.54 -3.45
N VAL A 349 -15.53 -15.24 -2.66
CA VAL A 349 -14.20 -14.87 -3.11
C VAL A 349 -13.21 -15.93 -2.69
N GLU A 350 -12.39 -16.36 -3.63
CA GLU A 350 -11.24 -17.24 -3.42
C GLU A 350 -10.00 -16.50 -3.89
N ALA A 351 -9.04 -16.28 -2.98
CA ALA A 351 -7.81 -15.53 -3.26
C ALA A 351 -6.59 -16.23 -2.67
N PHE A 352 -5.49 -16.20 -3.40
CA PHE A 352 -4.20 -16.69 -2.94
C PHE A 352 -3.07 -15.99 -3.68
N ASP A 353 -2.18 -15.33 -2.93
CA ASP A 353 -1.11 -14.48 -3.45
C ASP A 353 0.27 -14.96 -2.96
N PRO A 354 0.75 -16.17 -3.38
CA PRO A 354 2.08 -16.65 -3.03
C PRO A 354 3.16 -15.73 -3.61
N THR A 355 4.08 -15.35 -2.75
CA THR A 355 5.16 -14.43 -3.08
C THR A 355 6.49 -15.00 -2.60
N VAL A 356 7.52 -14.84 -3.42
CA VAL A 356 8.91 -15.20 -3.10
C VAL A 356 9.79 -14.00 -3.44
N ILE A 357 10.66 -13.60 -2.51
CA ILE A 357 11.61 -12.50 -2.66
C ILE A 357 13.00 -13.02 -2.31
N LEU A 358 13.96 -12.82 -3.19
CA LEU A 358 15.38 -13.07 -2.95
C LEU A 358 16.13 -11.75 -2.99
N ASN A 359 16.82 -11.41 -1.89
CA ASN A 359 17.65 -10.22 -1.79
C ASN A 359 19.13 -10.60 -1.65
N TRP A 360 19.98 -9.83 -2.32
CA TRP A 360 21.41 -9.75 -2.08
C TRP A 360 21.73 -8.37 -1.55
N LEU A 361 22.32 -8.32 -0.34
CA LEU A 361 22.77 -7.10 0.30
C LEU A 361 24.30 -7.09 0.27
N TRP A 362 24.85 -6.01 -0.29
CA TRP A 362 26.28 -5.78 -0.33
C TRP A 362 26.64 -4.48 0.38
N LYS A 363 27.56 -4.59 1.35
CA LYS A 363 28.05 -3.49 2.18
C LYS A 363 29.58 -3.45 2.11
N PRO A 364 30.17 -2.91 1.03
CA PRO A 364 31.62 -2.89 0.86
C PRO A 364 32.36 -2.10 1.96
N ASN A 365 31.69 -1.11 2.53
CA ASN A 365 32.15 -0.28 3.64
C ASN A 365 30.95 0.23 4.45
N THR A 366 31.22 0.98 5.53
CA THR A 366 30.17 1.51 6.43
C THR A 366 29.27 2.56 5.78
N GLY A 367 29.75 3.23 4.72
CA GLY A 367 29.03 4.30 4.02
C GLY A 367 28.32 3.85 2.75
N THR A 368 28.45 2.60 2.32
CA THR A 368 27.86 2.11 1.06
C THR A 368 27.02 0.87 1.29
N THR A 369 25.82 0.88 0.75
CA THR A 369 24.90 -0.28 0.76
C THR A 369 24.28 -0.42 -0.62
N LEU A 370 24.35 -1.62 -1.20
CA LEU A 370 23.60 -2.03 -2.37
C LEU A 370 22.64 -3.14 -1.96
N ASN A 371 21.37 -2.96 -2.26
CA ASN A 371 20.34 -3.97 -2.08
C ASN A 371 19.76 -4.32 -3.45
N THR A 372 19.94 -5.54 -3.90
CA THR A 372 19.35 -6.06 -5.14
C THR A 372 18.37 -7.16 -4.78
N GLY A 373 17.13 -7.00 -5.21
CA GLY A 373 16.04 -7.92 -4.94
C GLY A 373 15.36 -8.40 -6.21
N VAL A 374 15.09 -9.70 -6.27
CA VAL A 374 14.24 -10.32 -7.29
C VAL A 374 13.02 -10.89 -6.60
N ALA A 375 11.84 -10.60 -7.11
CA ALA A 375 10.61 -11.19 -6.61
C ALA A 375 9.81 -11.87 -7.71
N PHE A 376 9.16 -12.96 -7.35
CA PHE A 376 8.09 -13.58 -8.11
C PHE A 376 6.82 -13.56 -7.28
N HIS A 377 5.75 -13.04 -7.86
CA HIS A 377 4.42 -12.98 -7.27
C HIS A 377 3.42 -13.61 -8.22
N LYS A 378 2.60 -14.53 -7.71
CA LYS A 378 1.49 -15.13 -8.43
C LYS A 378 0.21 -14.83 -7.67
N SER A 379 -0.76 -14.17 -8.29
CA SER A 379 -2.08 -13.94 -7.72
C SER A 379 -3.10 -14.86 -8.39
N PHE A 380 -3.87 -15.56 -7.58
CA PHE A 380 -5.06 -16.29 -7.97
C PHE A 380 -6.25 -15.62 -7.30
N TYR A 381 -7.14 -15.09 -8.09
CA TYR A 381 -8.35 -14.44 -7.61
C TYR A 381 -9.55 -14.89 -8.41
N ALA A 382 -10.58 -15.35 -7.71
CA ALA A 382 -11.87 -15.70 -8.28
C ALA A 382 -13.00 -15.13 -7.42
N SER A 383 -13.98 -14.53 -8.06
CA SER A 383 -15.21 -14.01 -7.44
C SER A 383 -16.42 -14.63 -8.11
N SER A 384 -17.28 -15.31 -7.33
CA SER A 384 -18.48 -15.89 -7.89
C SER A 384 -19.64 -14.92 -7.98
N ALA A 385 -20.57 -15.16 -8.92
CA ALA A 385 -21.81 -14.43 -9.04
C ALA A 385 -22.85 -15.33 -9.73
N ILE A 386 -24.14 -15.07 -9.49
CA ILE A 386 -25.21 -15.68 -10.31
C ILE A 386 -25.21 -14.99 -11.67
N ASN A 387 -25.30 -15.80 -12.73
CA ASN A 387 -25.56 -15.34 -14.06
C ASN A 387 -26.85 -16.01 -14.57
N TRP A 388 -27.61 -15.32 -15.42
CA TRP A 388 -28.89 -15.84 -15.95
C TRP A 388 -29.07 -15.46 -17.42
N TYR A 389 -29.81 -16.29 -18.11
CA TYR A 389 -30.12 -16.12 -19.53
C TYR A 389 -31.59 -16.41 -19.77
N ASN A 390 -32.28 -15.51 -20.48
CA ASN A 390 -33.68 -15.58 -20.80
C ASN A 390 -34.62 -15.89 -19.60
N SER A 391 -34.32 -15.34 -18.46
CA SER A 391 -35.02 -15.58 -17.20
C SER A 391 -35.05 -14.34 -16.33
N ALA A 392 -35.94 -14.32 -15.34
CA ALA A 392 -36.06 -13.21 -14.40
C ALA A 392 -34.79 -13.02 -13.55
N ASP A 393 -34.49 -11.79 -13.21
CA ASP A 393 -33.39 -11.48 -12.30
C ASP A 393 -33.59 -12.22 -10.95
N PRO A 394 -32.66 -13.08 -10.53
CA PRO A 394 -32.83 -13.87 -9.32
C PRO A 394 -32.53 -13.12 -8.03
N ARG A 395 -31.97 -11.89 -8.11
CA ARG A 395 -31.57 -11.12 -6.95
C ARG A 395 -32.79 -10.54 -6.24
N PRO A 396 -32.94 -10.77 -4.94
CA PRO A 396 -34.11 -10.26 -4.22
C PRO A 396 -34.16 -8.74 -4.17
N ASP A 397 -32.99 -8.07 -4.16
CA ASP A 397 -32.87 -6.61 -4.16
C ASP A 397 -32.85 -5.96 -5.55
N TYR A 398 -33.30 -6.67 -6.58
CA TYR A 398 -33.51 -6.07 -7.90
C TYR A 398 -34.60 -4.99 -7.82
N TYR A 399 -34.32 -3.80 -8.35
CA TYR A 399 -35.16 -2.61 -8.15
C TYR A 399 -36.63 -2.81 -8.55
N ARG A 400 -36.93 -3.71 -9.52
CA ARG A 400 -38.30 -4.06 -9.91
C ARG A 400 -39.04 -4.95 -8.90
N TYR A 401 -38.39 -5.39 -7.83
CA TYR A 401 -39.01 -6.11 -6.72
C TYR A 401 -39.23 -5.23 -5.49
N LEU A 402 -38.97 -3.90 -5.63
CA LEU A 402 -39.15 -2.94 -4.56
C LEU A 402 -40.48 -2.21 -4.68
N PRO A 403 -41.16 -1.89 -3.57
CA PRO A 403 -42.41 -1.12 -3.57
C PRO A 403 -42.32 0.21 -4.31
N SER A 404 -41.20 0.91 -4.19
CA SER A 404 -40.96 2.21 -4.84
C SER A 404 -41.04 2.17 -6.36
N TYR A 405 -40.72 1.05 -6.98
CA TYR A 405 -40.89 0.88 -8.44
C TYR A 405 -42.36 0.96 -8.89
N TYR A 406 -43.30 0.64 -8.00
CA TYR A 406 -44.73 0.61 -8.26
C TYR A 406 -45.48 1.77 -7.60
N GLU A 407 -44.88 2.92 -7.36
CA GLU A 407 -45.55 4.09 -6.78
C GLU A 407 -46.80 4.51 -7.54
N SER A 408 -46.83 4.32 -8.85
CA SER A 408 -48.03 4.58 -9.70
C SER A 408 -49.16 3.54 -9.54
N ASN A 409 -48.89 2.39 -8.88
CA ASN A 409 -49.87 1.34 -8.63
C ASN A 409 -49.88 0.90 -7.16
N PRO A 410 -50.64 1.58 -6.30
CA PRO A 410 -50.64 1.36 -4.86
C PRO A 410 -50.93 -0.09 -4.43
N ALA A 411 -51.78 -0.83 -5.21
CA ALA A 411 -52.09 -2.20 -4.87
C ALA A 411 -50.87 -3.14 -5.05
N ILE A 412 -50.11 -2.94 -6.12
CA ILE A 412 -48.86 -3.70 -6.35
C ILE A 412 -47.80 -3.28 -5.34
N ALA A 413 -47.66 -1.98 -5.08
CA ALA A 413 -46.72 -1.47 -4.07
C ALA A 413 -47.01 -2.07 -2.68
N ALA A 414 -48.29 -2.16 -2.28
CA ALA A 414 -48.69 -2.79 -1.02
C ALA A 414 -48.32 -4.27 -0.98
N LEU A 415 -48.58 -5.02 -2.07
CA LEU A 415 -48.21 -6.43 -2.17
C LEU A 415 -46.70 -6.65 -1.97
N TYR A 416 -45.88 -5.86 -2.66
CA TYR A 416 -44.42 -5.96 -2.49
C TYR A 416 -43.97 -5.52 -1.06
N THR A 417 -44.65 -4.53 -0.47
CA THR A 417 -44.39 -4.15 0.94
C THR A 417 -44.68 -5.32 1.87
N ASP A 418 -45.80 -6.02 1.71
CA ASP A 418 -46.16 -7.17 2.52
C ASP A 418 -45.19 -8.34 2.34
N LEU A 419 -44.70 -8.58 1.10
CA LEU A 419 -43.67 -9.59 0.83
C LEU A 419 -42.32 -9.24 1.50
N TRP A 420 -41.94 -7.97 1.52
CA TRP A 420 -40.70 -7.51 2.14
C TRP A 420 -40.77 -7.48 3.67
N THR A 421 -41.91 -7.17 4.25
CA THR A 421 -42.08 -7.00 5.73
C THR A 421 -42.64 -8.24 6.39
N GLY A 422 -43.15 -9.24 5.62
CA GLY A 422 -43.69 -10.48 6.12
C GLY A 422 -42.70 -11.35 6.92
N GLU A 423 -43.21 -12.34 7.63
CA GLU A 423 -42.37 -13.26 8.44
C GLU A 423 -41.54 -14.22 7.56
N ASP A 424 -42.04 -14.57 6.37
CA ASP A 424 -41.35 -15.42 5.40
C ASP A 424 -40.23 -14.64 4.72
N ASP A 425 -39.01 -15.05 4.97
CA ASP A 425 -37.80 -14.43 4.38
C ASP A 425 -37.46 -14.96 2.98
N SER A 426 -38.21 -15.91 2.43
CA SER A 426 -37.94 -16.53 1.13
C SER A 426 -37.97 -15.54 -0.04
N PHE A 427 -38.76 -14.47 0.07
CA PHE A 427 -38.77 -13.40 -0.91
C PHE A 427 -37.55 -12.47 -0.82
N ARG A 428 -37.05 -12.27 0.39
CA ARG A 428 -35.93 -11.35 0.70
C ARG A 428 -34.55 -11.98 0.50
N GLN A 429 -34.50 -13.29 0.26
CA GLN A 429 -33.27 -14.04 0.09
C GLN A 429 -33.28 -14.79 -1.26
N LEU A 430 -32.08 -15.22 -1.71
CA LEU A 430 -31.96 -16.02 -2.92
C LEU A 430 -32.73 -17.35 -2.78
N ASN A 431 -33.63 -17.59 -3.69
CA ASN A 431 -34.41 -18.83 -3.74
C ASN A 431 -33.68 -19.88 -4.60
N TRP A 432 -32.69 -20.56 -3.99
CA TRP A 432 -31.90 -21.59 -4.67
C TRP A 432 -32.77 -22.72 -5.27
N ASP A 433 -33.76 -23.18 -4.52
CA ASP A 433 -34.61 -24.29 -4.96
C ASP A 433 -35.39 -23.92 -6.23
N LYS A 434 -35.84 -22.68 -6.35
CA LYS A 434 -36.47 -22.17 -7.56
C LYS A 434 -35.52 -22.16 -8.76
N LEU A 435 -34.24 -21.78 -8.54
CA LEU A 435 -33.26 -21.76 -9.62
C LEU A 435 -32.99 -23.17 -10.14
N TYR A 436 -32.82 -24.14 -9.24
CA TYR A 436 -32.67 -25.55 -9.59
C TYR A 436 -33.92 -26.11 -10.31
N GLN A 437 -35.11 -25.77 -9.84
CA GLN A 437 -36.35 -26.21 -10.45
C GLN A 437 -36.49 -25.72 -11.89
N ILE A 438 -36.14 -24.44 -12.16
CA ILE A 438 -36.23 -23.88 -13.51
C ILE A 438 -35.21 -24.57 -14.43
N ASN A 439 -33.98 -24.79 -13.99
CA ASN A 439 -33.00 -25.51 -14.78
C ASN A 439 -33.37 -26.96 -15.04
N TYR A 440 -33.98 -27.63 -14.08
CA TYR A 440 -34.48 -29.00 -14.25
C TYR A 440 -35.61 -29.10 -15.29
N LEU A 441 -36.54 -28.15 -15.28
CA LEU A 441 -37.60 -28.06 -16.28
C LEU A 441 -37.00 -27.78 -17.67
N ASN A 442 -36.00 -26.92 -17.79
CA ASN A 442 -35.30 -26.67 -19.04
C ASN A 442 -34.60 -27.93 -19.56
N GLU A 443 -33.96 -28.70 -18.70
CA GLU A 443 -33.31 -29.95 -19.08
C GLU A 443 -34.31 -30.97 -19.65
N MET A 444 -35.49 -31.09 -19.04
CA MET A 444 -36.58 -31.94 -19.57
C MET A 444 -37.02 -31.53 -20.97
N GLU A 445 -36.91 -30.24 -21.32
CA GLU A 445 -37.17 -29.71 -22.64
C GLU A 445 -35.96 -29.74 -23.59
N GLY A 446 -34.83 -30.30 -23.16
CA GLY A 446 -33.57 -30.33 -23.92
C GLY A 446 -32.83 -28.98 -24.04
N LYS A 447 -33.22 -28.03 -23.19
CA LYS A 447 -32.59 -26.69 -23.11
C LYS A 447 -31.44 -26.66 -22.13
N GLY A 448 -30.55 -25.68 -22.26
CA GLY A 448 -29.48 -25.42 -21.29
C GLY A 448 -29.99 -24.76 -20.01
N SER A 449 -29.09 -24.58 -19.05
CA SER A 449 -29.37 -23.85 -17.80
C SER A 449 -29.80 -22.41 -18.05
N SER A 450 -30.87 -21.96 -17.41
CA SER A 450 -31.23 -20.53 -17.37
C SER A 450 -30.48 -19.77 -16.29
N TYR A 451 -30.03 -20.46 -15.25
CA TYR A 451 -29.28 -19.88 -14.14
C TYR A 451 -27.99 -20.70 -13.89
N ILE A 452 -26.89 -20.02 -13.66
CA ILE A 452 -25.63 -20.63 -13.26
C ILE A 452 -24.98 -19.80 -12.17
N VAL A 453 -24.02 -20.38 -11.44
CA VAL A 453 -23.01 -19.63 -10.71
C VAL A 453 -21.75 -19.58 -11.58
N GLU A 454 -21.28 -18.38 -11.89
CA GLU A 454 -20.02 -18.15 -12.60
C GLU A 454 -18.90 -17.79 -11.63
N ASN A 455 -17.65 -18.05 -12.00
CA ASN A 455 -16.45 -17.46 -11.40
C ASN A 455 -15.84 -16.45 -12.37
N ARG A 456 -15.55 -15.26 -11.87
CA ARG A 456 -14.80 -14.20 -12.57
C ARG A 456 -13.37 -14.22 -12.04
N HIS A 457 -12.43 -14.56 -12.91
CA HIS A 457 -11.02 -14.66 -12.56
C HIS A 457 -10.26 -13.39 -12.94
N SER A 458 -9.38 -12.97 -12.03
CA SER A 458 -8.43 -11.87 -12.23
C SER A 458 -7.07 -12.29 -11.67
N ASN A 459 -6.38 -13.14 -12.41
CA ASN A 459 -5.12 -13.73 -12.00
C ASN A 459 -3.94 -12.88 -12.49
N GLN A 460 -2.82 -12.93 -11.78
CA GLN A 460 -1.63 -12.21 -12.19
C GLN A 460 -0.38 -13.06 -11.95
N ALA A 461 0.60 -12.96 -12.84
CA ALA A 461 1.96 -13.45 -12.64
C ALA A 461 2.93 -12.31 -12.88
N SER A 462 3.77 -11.99 -11.90
CA SER A 462 4.66 -10.85 -11.95
C SER A 462 6.08 -11.22 -11.53
N TRP A 463 7.05 -10.77 -12.33
CA TRP A 463 8.47 -10.76 -11.99
C TRP A 463 8.91 -9.33 -11.75
N GLN A 464 9.65 -9.11 -10.67
CA GLN A 464 10.18 -7.82 -10.27
C GLN A 464 11.68 -7.96 -10.01
N LEU A 465 12.45 -7.02 -10.54
CA LEU A 465 13.87 -6.82 -10.22
C LEU A 465 14.05 -5.37 -9.78
N ASN A 466 14.62 -5.17 -8.60
CA ASN A 466 14.98 -3.83 -8.14
C ASN A 466 16.39 -3.85 -7.54
N THR A 467 17.14 -2.81 -7.79
CA THR A 467 18.42 -2.54 -7.14
C THR A 467 18.42 -1.13 -6.57
N ASN A 468 18.89 -0.97 -5.34
CA ASN A 468 18.95 0.31 -4.64
C ASN A 468 20.34 0.50 -4.05
N LEU A 469 21.00 1.56 -4.48
CA LEU A 469 22.31 2.00 -4.00
C LEU A 469 22.10 3.16 -3.03
N ASN A 470 22.75 3.09 -1.88
CA ASN A 470 22.88 4.19 -0.95
C ASN A 470 24.35 4.34 -0.61
N MET A 471 24.95 5.48 -0.94
CA MET A 471 26.36 5.73 -0.81
C MET A 471 26.61 7.10 -0.18
N ARG A 472 27.35 7.11 0.90
CA ARG A 472 27.86 8.32 1.52
C ARG A 472 29.20 8.68 0.88
N LEU A 473 29.21 9.77 0.12
CA LEU A 473 30.41 10.26 -0.58
C LEU A 473 31.32 11.09 0.34
N THR A 474 30.69 11.93 1.16
CA THR A 474 31.38 12.72 2.20
C THR A 474 30.52 12.75 3.46
N ASP A 475 31.00 13.41 4.52
CA ASP A 475 30.19 13.60 5.74
C ASP A 475 28.90 14.41 5.49
N GLN A 476 28.87 15.18 4.43
CA GLN A 476 27.77 16.06 4.08
C GLN A 476 26.95 15.57 2.89
N LEU A 477 27.51 14.70 2.03
CA LEU A 477 26.88 14.30 0.76
C LEU A 477 26.63 12.80 0.73
N ALA A 478 25.37 12.43 0.55
CA ALA A 478 24.93 11.09 0.20
C ALA A 478 24.35 11.03 -1.21
N LEU A 479 24.69 9.98 -1.94
CA LEU A 479 24.13 9.61 -3.23
C LEU A 479 23.22 8.41 -3.05
N GLN A 480 21.99 8.52 -3.51
CA GLN A 480 21.02 7.43 -3.54
C GLN A 480 20.57 7.23 -4.99
N GLY A 481 20.35 5.98 -5.35
CA GLY A 481 19.86 5.67 -6.68
C GLY A 481 19.33 4.25 -6.76
N GLY A 482 18.55 4.00 -7.78
CA GLY A 482 18.00 2.68 -8.00
C GLY A 482 17.52 2.47 -9.42
N ALA A 483 17.47 1.20 -9.79
CA ALA A 483 16.90 0.74 -11.04
C ALA A 483 15.91 -0.38 -10.78
N GLY A 484 14.86 -0.44 -11.58
CA GLY A 484 13.86 -1.48 -11.52
C GLY A 484 13.46 -1.95 -12.91
N ALA A 485 13.07 -3.23 -13.00
CA ALA A 485 12.45 -3.81 -14.18
C ALA A 485 11.37 -4.79 -13.74
N ASN A 486 10.25 -4.83 -14.47
CA ASN A 486 9.17 -5.75 -14.20
C ASN A 486 8.57 -6.31 -15.48
N TYR A 487 8.03 -7.52 -15.34
CA TYR A 487 7.13 -8.13 -16.32
C TYR A 487 5.91 -8.67 -15.58
N THR A 488 4.73 -8.32 -16.06
CA THR A 488 3.47 -8.76 -15.47
C THR A 488 2.52 -9.25 -16.56
N CYS A 489 1.96 -10.43 -16.36
CA CYS A 489 0.86 -10.97 -17.15
C CYS A 489 -0.39 -11.02 -16.27
N SER A 490 -1.39 -10.23 -16.58
CA SER A 490 -2.69 -10.21 -15.92
C SER A 490 -3.71 -10.92 -16.79
N SER A 491 -4.33 -11.99 -16.26
CA SER A 491 -5.27 -12.87 -16.98
C SER A 491 -6.69 -12.67 -16.45
N TYR A 492 -7.60 -12.37 -17.34
CA TYR A 492 -9.01 -12.11 -17.04
C TYR A 492 -9.90 -13.05 -17.83
N TYR A 493 -10.69 -13.89 -17.16
CA TYR A 493 -11.59 -14.83 -17.79
C TYR A 493 -12.73 -15.21 -16.85
N LYS A 494 -13.78 -15.84 -17.39
CA LYS A 494 -14.88 -16.45 -16.63
C LYS A 494 -14.86 -17.96 -16.76
N THR A 495 -15.33 -18.65 -15.72
CA THR A 495 -15.66 -20.08 -15.78
C THR A 495 -17.04 -20.35 -15.19
N VAL A 496 -17.66 -21.43 -15.60
CA VAL A 496 -18.88 -21.95 -14.95
C VAL A 496 -18.48 -22.61 -13.64
N LYS A 497 -18.98 -22.12 -12.50
CA LYS A 497 -18.75 -22.72 -11.19
C LYS A 497 -19.77 -23.82 -10.86
N ASP A 498 -21.04 -23.58 -11.20
CA ASP A 498 -22.14 -24.50 -10.90
C ASP A 498 -23.28 -24.29 -11.92
N LEU A 499 -23.74 -25.34 -12.55
CA LEU A 499 -24.84 -25.33 -13.51
C LEU A 499 -26.22 -25.34 -12.85
N LEU A 500 -26.29 -25.39 -11.52
CA LEU A 500 -27.51 -25.42 -10.72
C LEU A 500 -28.51 -26.49 -11.20
N GLY A 501 -28.01 -27.70 -11.43
CA GLY A 501 -28.80 -28.86 -11.82
C GLY A 501 -29.09 -29.02 -13.32
N GLY A 502 -28.65 -28.10 -14.18
CA GLY A 502 -28.73 -28.26 -15.62
C GLY A 502 -27.51 -28.94 -16.22
N THR A 503 -27.54 -29.19 -17.54
CA THR A 503 -26.50 -29.96 -18.25
C THR A 503 -25.41 -29.10 -18.90
N TYR A 504 -25.76 -27.93 -19.39
CA TYR A 504 -24.83 -27.01 -20.03
C TYR A 504 -25.30 -25.57 -19.94
N TRP A 505 -24.40 -24.64 -20.15
CA TRP A 505 -24.64 -23.21 -20.35
C TRP A 505 -24.38 -22.82 -21.81
N SER A 506 -25.28 -22.01 -22.41
CA SER A 506 -25.08 -21.46 -23.75
C SER A 506 -24.22 -20.19 -23.66
N ASP A 507 -23.09 -20.15 -24.38
CA ASP A 507 -22.14 -19.05 -24.31
C ASP A 507 -22.51 -17.90 -25.25
N PHE A 508 -23.57 -17.17 -24.88
CA PHE A 508 -24.07 -16.01 -25.60
C PHE A 508 -24.02 -14.73 -24.78
N ASP A 509 -23.90 -13.60 -25.47
CA ASP A 509 -24.17 -12.28 -24.91
C ASP A 509 -25.66 -11.96 -25.11
N GLN A 510 -26.48 -12.15 -24.07
CA GLN A 510 -27.94 -11.92 -24.12
C GLN A 510 -28.31 -10.46 -24.43
N PHE A 511 -27.44 -9.51 -24.11
CA PHE A 511 -27.68 -8.10 -24.42
C PHE A 511 -27.47 -7.85 -25.92
N ALA A 512 -26.40 -8.40 -26.48
CA ALA A 512 -26.17 -8.32 -27.93
C ALA A 512 -27.24 -9.06 -28.71
N GLU A 513 -27.73 -10.21 -28.24
CA GLU A 513 -28.83 -10.93 -28.85
C GLU A 513 -30.13 -10.08 -28.89
N ARG A 514 -30.42 -9.39 -27.80
CA ARG A 514 -31.57 -8.47 -27.72
C ARG A 514 -31.41 -7.25 -28.61
N ASP A 515 -30.22 -6.64 -28.59
CA ASP A 515 -29.96 -5.34 -29.21
C ASP A 515 -29.70 -5.48 -30.75
N PHE A 516 -29.28 -6.66 -31.21
CA PHE A 516 -28.97 -6.96 -32.59
C PHE A 516 -29.65 -8.25 -33.12
N PRO A 517 -31.00 -8.37 -33.02
CA PRO A 517 -31.69 -9.60 -33.34
C PRO A 517 -31.53 -10.04 -34.82
N GLU A 518 -31.23 -9.09 -35.72
CA GLU A 518 -31.02 -9.35 -37.14
C GLU A 518 -29.64 -9.97 -37.45
N ASN A 519 -28.71 -9.95 -36.49
CA ASN A 519 -27.36 -10.47 -36.68
C ASN A 519 -26.94 -11.39 -35.53
N PRO A 520 -27.25 -12.70 -35.60
CA PRO A 520 -26.96 -13.66 -34.54
C PRO A 520 -25.46 -13.77 -34.18
N ASP A 521 -24.55 -13.42 -35.08
CA ASP A 521 -23.13 -13.46 -34.84
C ASP A 521 -22.69 -12.44 -33.77
N MET A 522 -23.43 -11.32 -33.65
CA MET A 522 -23.17 -10.30 -32.63
C MET A 522 -23.36 -10.84 -31.20
N ALA A 523 -24.19 -11.85 -31.00
CA ALA A 523 -24.43 -12.49 -29.72
C ALA A 523 -23.35 -13.52 -29.35
N GLN A 524 -22.48 -13.92 -30.30
CA GLN A 524 -21.46 -14.92 -30.04
C GLN A 524 -20.30 -14.32 -29.22
N ASN A 525 -19.99 -14.90 -28.06
CA ASN A 525 -18.81 -14.54 -27.30
C ASN A 525 -17.52 -15.03 -27.97
N ASP A 526 -17.60 -16.11 -28.78
CA ASP A 526 -16.47 -16.64 -29.55
C ASP A 526 -16.89 -17.16 -30.93
N LEU A 527 -16.68 -16.36 -31.96
CA LEU A 527 -16.94 -16.72 -33.36
C LEU A 527 -16.04 -17.86 -33.88
N ASN A 528 -14.90 -18.15 -33.21
CA ASN A 528 -14.08 -19.31 -33.54
C ASN A 528 -14.75 -20.64 -33.12
N ASN A 529 -15.68 -20.56 -32.16
CA ASN A 529 -16.48 -21.68 -31.65
C ASN A 529 -17.94 -21.25 -31.49
N PRO A 530 -18.68 -21.04 -32.59
CA PRO A 530 -20.04 -20.50 -32.52
C PRO A 530 -21.01 -21.50 -31.85
N ASN A 531 -22.04 -20.97 -31.19
CA ASN A 531 -23.07 -21.73 -30.46
C ASN A 531 -22.50 -22.68 -29.38
N ARG A 532 -21.41 -22.26 -28.77
CA ARG A 532 -20.68 -23.07 -27.79
C ARG A 532 -21.55 -23.38 -26.57
N LYS A 533 -21.55 -24.66 -26.18
CA LYS A 533 -22.14 -25.16 -24.94
C LYS A 533 -20.99 -25.47 -23.97
N VAL A 534 -21.07 -24.93 -22.77
CA VAL A 534 -20.01 -25.04 -21.78
C VAL A 534 -20.50 -25.74 -20.52
N GLY A 535 -19.63 -26.55 -19.93
CA GLY A 535 -19.81 -27.26 -18.67
C GLY A 535 -19.12 -26.56 -17.49
N VAL A 536 -19.14 -27.24 -16.35
CA VAL A 536 -18.42 -26.77 -15.13
C VAL A 536 -16.92 -26.66 -15.43
N ASP A 537 -16.28 -25.59 -14.93
CA ASP A 537 -14.88 -25.21 -15.12
C ASP A 537 -14.51 -24.75 -16.54
N ASP A 538 -15.38 -24.85 -17.53
CA ASP A 538 -15.12 -24.31 -18.87
C ASP A 538 -15.09 -22.78 -18.85
N ARG A 539 -14.17 -22.20 -19.65
CA ARG A 539 -14.10 -20.76 -19.86
C ARG A 539 -15.20 -20.30 -20.82
N PHE A 540 -15.84 -19.18 -20.54
CA PHE A 540 -16.90 -18.60 -21.36
C PHE A 540 -16.95 -17.08 -21.23
N GLY A 541 -17.73 -16.43 -22.11
CA GLY A 541 -18.01 -15.00 -22.05
C GLY A 541 -16.83 -14.13 -22.50
N TYR A 542 -15.71 -14.19 -21.81
CA TYR A 542 -14.48 -13.51 -22.20
C TYR A 542 -13.23 -14.24 -21.67
N ASP A 543 -12.15 -14.13 -22.42
CA ASP A 543 -10.83 -14.64 -22.05
C ASP A 543 -9.75 -13.76 -22.69
N TYR A 544 -8.96 -13.04 -21.87
CA TYR A 544 -7.87 -12.19 -22.37
C TYR A 544 -6.78 -11.98 -21.32
N ASN A 545 -5.59 -11.68 -21.79
CA ASN A 545 -4.47 -11.22 -20.99
C ASN A 545 -4.14 -9.75 -21.26
N ILE A 546 -3.56 -9.09 -20.27
CA ILE A 546 -2.82 -7.83 -20.44
C ILE A 546 -1.38 -8.11 -20.01
N ASN A 547 -0.47 -8.04 -20.97
CA ASN A 547 0.97 -8.21 -20.76
C ASN A 547 1.61 -6.82 -20.60
N GLN A 548 2.34 -6.61 -19.52
CA GLN A 548 2.97 -5.33 -19.20
C GLN A 548 4.44 -5.51 -18.87
N VAL A 549 5.28 -4.63 -19.47
CA VAL A 549 6.70 -4.49 -19.17
C VAL A 549 6.94 -3.09 -18.62
N GLY A 550 7.74 -2.98 -17.59
CA GLY A 550 8.15 -1.71 -17.03
C GLY A 550 9.64 -1.71 -16.70
N ALA A 551 10.24 -0.52 -16.78
CA ALA A 551 11.60 -0.27 -16.29
C ALA A 551 11.67 1.15 -15.74
N ASN A 552 12.48 1.35 -14.71
CA ASN A 552 12.72 2.67 -14.14
C ASN A 552 14.15 2.82 -13.63
N LEU A 553 14.61 4.05 -13.66
CA LEU A 553 15.89 4.48 -13.10
C LEU A 553 15.67 5.77 -12.33
N TRP A 554 16.25 5.90 -11.16
CA TRP A 554 16.22 7.14 -10.39
C TRP A 554 17.57 7.41 -9.72
N LEU A 555 17.85 8.69 -9.49
CA LEU A 555 19.05 9.16 -8.82
C LEU A 555 18.69 10.37 -7.97
N GLN A 556 19.26 10.45 -6.77
CA GLN A 556 19.05 11.52 -5.80
C GLN A 556 20.34 11.84 -5.06
N ASN A 557 20.60 13.12 -4.87
CA ASN A 557 21.63 13.63 -3.96
C ASN A 557 21.00 14.21 -2.71
N SER A 558 21.59 13.96 -1.57
CA SER A 558 21.19 14.54 -0.28
C SER A 558 22.39 15.19 0.39
N TRP A 559 22.26 16.47 0.71
CA TRP A 559 23.26 17.28 1.39
C TRP A 559 22.78 17.65 2.78
N THR A 560 23.65 17.50 3.77
CA THR A 560 23.37 17.84 5.16
C THR A 560 24.39 18.84 5.66
N PHE A 561 23.91 20.04 6.02
CA PHE A 561 24.67 21.12 6.62
C PHE A 561 24.14 21.45 8.01
N ALA A 562 24.85 22.27 8.76
CA ALA A 562 24.45 22.66 10.11
C ALA A 562 23.02 23.20 10.19
N LYS A 563 22.64 24.09 9.25
CA LYS A 563 21.30 24.73 9.21
C LYS A 563 20.44 24.33 8.01
N TRP A 564 20.99 23.61 7.05
CA TRP A 564 20.29 23.29 5.81
C TRP A 564 20.45 21.81 5.48
N ASP A 565 19.35 21.14 5.14
CA ASP A 565 19.38 19.88 4.41
C ASP A 565 18.75 20.10 3.04
N LEU A 566 19.43 19.61 2.02
CA LEU A 566 18.99 19.74 0.62
C LEU A 566 18.94 18.35 0.01
N ALA A 567 17.88 18.05 -0.71
CA ALA A 567 17.82 16.85 -1.52
C ALA A 567 17.22 17.18 -2.88
N TYR A 568 17.78 16.61 -3.93
CA TYR A 568 17.21 16.71 -5.27
C TYR A 568 17.49 15.44 -6.06
N GLY A 569 16.57 15.08 -6.91
CA GLY A 569 16.69 13.87 -7.70
C GLY A 569 15.79 13.88 -8.93
N ALA A 570 16.04 12.92 -9.79
CA ALA A 570 15.27 12.70 -11.00
C ALA A 570 15.02 11.22 -11.23
N THR A 571 13.96 10.90 -11.96
CA THR A 571 13.61 9.55 -12.38
C THR A 571 13.23 9.56 -13.85
N GLY A 572 13.52 8.45 -14.52
CA GLY A 572 12.99 8.12 -15.84
C GLY A 572 12.36 6.74 -15.80
N SER A 573 11.24 6.56 -16.47
CA SER A 573 10.57 5.27 -16.55
C SER A 573 10.03 4.98 -17.95
N PHE A 574 9.97 3.70 -18.24
CA PHE A 574 9.39 3.11 -19.44
C PHE A 574 8.27 2.18 -19.01
N THR A 575 7.12 2.28 -19.68
CA THR A 575 5.97 1.38 -19.46
C THR A 575 5.42 1.01 -20.83
N GLN A 576 5.20 -0.29 -21.02
CA GLN A 576 4.59 -0.82 -22.22
C GLN A 576 3.56 -1.87 -21.86
N TYR A 577 2.39 -1.85 -22.46
CA TYR A 577 1.39 -2.89 -22.31
C TYR A 577 0.65 -3.22 -23.60
N GLN A 578 0.15 -4.46 -23.67
CA GLN A 578 -0.56 -5.02 -24.81
C GLN A 578 -1.63 -5.99 -24.32
N ARG A 579 -2.82 -5.89 -24.88
CA ARG A 579 -3.88 -6.89 -24.68
C ARG A 579 -3.72 -8.05 -25.65
N GLU A 580 -4.01 -9.27 -25.20
CA GLU A 580 -4.08 -10.48 -26.03
C GLU A 580 -5.40 -11.20 -25.74
N GLY A 581 -6.29 -11.28 -26.73
CA GLY A 581 -7.61 -11.94 -26.60
C GLY A 581 -7.57 -13.36 -27.10
N PHE A 582 -8.29 -14.26 -26.40
CA PHE A 582 -8.36 -15.68 -26.73
C PHE A 582 -9.73 -16.10 -27.29
N MET A 583 -10.70 -15.18 -27.32
CA MET A 583 -12.03 -15.36 -27.91
C MET A 583 -12.27 -14.28 -28.96
N ARG A 584 -12.85 -14.67 -30.09
CA ARG A 584 -13.24 -13.74 -31.16
C ARG A 584 -14.68 -13.28 -30.95
N ASN A 585 -14.86 -12.14 -30.31
CA ASN A 585 -16.16 -11.63 -29.95
C ASN A 585 -16.95 -11.12 -31.16
N GLY A 586 -18.21 -11.50 -31.27
CA GLY A 586 -19.07 -11.13 -32.39
C GLY A 586 -19.34 -9.64 -32.56
N ARG A 587 -19.28 -8.87 -31.43
CA ARG A 587 -19.43 -7.40 -31.45
C ARG A 587 -18.16 -6.69 -31.92
N ALA A 588 -17.01 -7.37 -31.96
CA ALA A 588 -15.72 -6.81 -32.32
C ALA A 588 -14.83 -7.87 -33.00
N PRO A 589 -15.25 -8.46 -34.13
CA PRO A 589 -14.57 -9.60 -34.72
C PRO A 589 -13.15 -9.31 -35.21
N GLU A 590 -12.86 -8.03 -35.56
CA GLU A 590 -11.57 -7.62 -36.12
C GLU A 590 -10.51 -7.27 -35.08
N ASN A 591 -10.91 -6.94 -33.82
CA ASN A 591 -9.98 -6.46 -32.79
C ASN A 591 -10.18 -7.07 -31.40
N SER A 592 -10.79 -8.25 -31.32
CA SER A 592 -11.01 -8.97 -30.06
C SER A 592 -10.07 -10.14 -29.85
N PHE A 593 -9.61 -10.78 -30.94
CA PHE A 593 -8.81 -12.01 -30.93
C PHE A 593 -7.35 -11.76 -31.29
N GLY A 594 -6.44 -12.45 -30.58
CA GLY A 594 -5.00 -12.34 -30.79
C GLY A 594 -4.40 -11.13 -30.06
N LYS A 595 -3.17 -10.77 -30.48
CA LYS A 595 -2.44 -9.64 -29.91
C LYS A 595 -2.92 -8.33 -30.51
N GLY A 596 -3.36 -7.44 -29.65
CA GLY A 596 -3.77 -6.09 -30.02
C GLY A 596 -2.62 -5.10 -30.15
N ALA A 597 -2.95 -3.82 -30.19
CA ALA A 597 -1.97 -2.76 -30.29
C ALA A 597 -1.05 -2.68 -29.05
N THR A 598 0.19 -2.32 -29.28
CA THR A 598 1.17 -2.10 -28.21
C THR A 598 1.18 -0.62 -27.85
N HIS A 599 0.95 -0.31 -26.57
CA HIS A 599 0.97 1.06 -26.04
C HIS A 599 2.24 1.28 -25.22
N THR A 600 3.02 2.31 -25.59
CA THR A 600 4.34 2.58 -25.01
C THR A 600 4.42 4.00 -24.49
N PHE A 601 4.94 4.16 -23.26
CA PHE A 601 5.06 5.44 -22.58
C PHE A 601 6.46 5.60 -22.00
N PHE A 602 7.05 6.79 -22.22
CA PHE A 602 8.26 7.24 -21.55
C PHE A 602 7.91 8.37 -20.60
N ASN A 603 8.29 8.22 -19.34
CA ASN A 603 7.94 9.15 -18.30
C ASN A 603 9.19 9.63 -17.56
N TYR A 604 9.10 10.79 -16.96
CA TYR A 604 10.18 11.38 -16.17
C TYR A 604 9.60 12.10 -14.96
N GLY A 605 10.45 12.32 -13.99
CA GLY A 605 10.11 13.10 -12.80
C GLY A 605 11.35 13.75 -12.22
N ALA A 606 11.14 14.88 -11.56
CA ALA A 606 12.15 15.56 -10.77
C ALA A 606 11.55 15.99 -9.44
N LYS A 607 12.35 15.88 -8.37
CA LYS A 607 11.98 16.26 -7.01
C LYS A 607 13.09 17.04 -6.36
N ALA A 608 12.72 18.05 -5.57
CA ALA A 608 13.63 18.78 -4.71
C ALA A 608 13.03 18.97 -3.33
N SER A 609 13.86 18.97 -2.31
CA SER A 609 13.52 19.17 -0.91
C SER A 609 14.54 20.10 -0.27
N VAL A 610 14.06 21.02 0.53
CA VAL A 610 14.89 21.95 1.31
C VAL A 610 14.35 21.98 2.73
N MET A 611 15.24 21.75 3.70
CA MET A 611 14.94 21.94 5.12
C MET A 611 15.82 23.04 5.66
N TYR A 612 15.25 24.00 6.37
CA TYR A 612 15.94 25.01 7.14
C TYR A 612 15.73 24.77 8.64
N LYS A 613 16.80 24.44 9.34
CA LYS A 613 16.82 24.20 10.78
C LYS A 613 17.04 25.53 11.48
N ILE A 614 16.00 26.09 12.09
CA ILE A 614 16.09 27.28 12.91
C ILE A 614 16.96 26.95 14.13
N ASP A 615 16.60 25.85 14.79
CA ASP A 615 17.30 25.23 15.91
C ASP A 615 16.98 23.70 15.93
N GLY A 616 17.41 22.97 16.96
CA GLY A 616 17.13 21.51 17.07
C GLY A 616 15.65 21.16 17.31
N ARG A 617 14.78 22.15 17.52
CA ARG A 617 13.36 21.98 17.80
C ARG A 617 12.43 22.49 16.70
N ASN A 618 12.89 23.45 15.93
CA ASN A 618 12.06 24.16 14.94
C ASN A 618 12.71 24.09 13.55
N SER A 619 11.92 23.74 12.55
CA SER A 619 12.37 23.68 11.17
C SER A 619 11.29 24.06 10.18
N PHE A 620 11.70 24.62 9.05
CA PHE A 620 10.89 24.72 7.85
C PHE A 620 11.33 23.68 6.85
N VAL A 621 10.36 22.98 6.24
CA VAL A 621 10.61 22.01 5.18
C VAL A 621 9.78 22.40 3.97
N ALA A 622 10.39 22.41 2.80
CA ALA A 622 9.70 22.65 1.54
C ALA A 622 10.05 21.56 0.53
N HIS A 623 9.05 21.09 -0.20
CA HIS A 623 9.23 20.11 -1.26
C HIS A 623 8.60 20.62 -2.56
N GLY A 624 9.18 20.20 -3.68
CA GLY A 624 8.64 20.37 -5.02
C GLY A 624 8.80 19.11 -5.84
N TYR A 625 7.79 18.79 -6.63
CA TYR A 625 7.78 17.66 -7.57
C TYR A 625 7.14 18.07 -8.88
N TYR A 626 7.74 17.64 -9.98
CA TYR A 626 7.16 17.68 -11.31
C TYR A 626 7.46 16.39 -12.03
N GLY A 627 6.47 15.76 -12.63
CA GLY A 627 6.68 14.52 -13.35
C GLY A 627 5.49 14.10 -14.19
N THR A 628 5.71 13.01 -14.95
CA THR A 628 4.69 12.35 -15.74
C THR A 628 4.55 10.89 -15.33
N ARG A 629 3.37 10.30 -15.52
CA ARG A 629 3.07 8.91 -15.20
C ARG A 629 2.28 8.26 -16.33
N ALA A 630 2.62 7.03 -16.68
CA ALA A 630 1.87 6.26 -17.67
C ALA A 630 0.43 6.01 -17.21
N PRO A 631 -0.57 6.07 -18.09
CA PRO A 631 -1.93 5.68 -17.75
C PRO A 631 -1.96 4.19 -17.37
N LEU A 632 -2.72 3.88 -16.33
CA LEU A 632 -2.90 2.50 -15.88
C LEU A 632 -3.65 1.69 -16.94
N SER A 633 -3.17 0.49 -17.25
CA SER A 633 -3.79 -0.36 -18.26
C SER A 633 -5.24 -0.71 -17.93
N TYR A 634 -5.60 -0.80 -16.65
CA TYR A 634 -6.97 -0.99 -16.17
C TYR A 634 -7.92 0.14 -16.61
N ASN A 635 -7.43 1.38 -16.66
CA ASN A 635 -8.22 2.55 -17.05
C ASN A 635 -8.14 2.85 -18.55
N ALA A 636 -7.11 2.37 -19.23
CA ALA A 636 -6.83 2.70 -20.63
C ALA A 636 -7.78 2.01 -21.61
N TYR A 637 -8.10 0.73 -21.38
CA TYR A 637 -8.98 -0.02 -22.28
C TYR A 637 -10.45 0.26 -22.02
N VAL A 638 -11.19 0.61 -23.07
CA VAL A 638 -12.62 0.97 -22.99
C VAL A 638 -13.47 -0.24 -22.58
N SER A 639 -13.30 -1.36 -23.27
CA SER A 639 -14.06 -2.59 -23.02
C SER A 639 -13.19 -3.84 -23.23
N PRO A 640 -12.19 -4.10 -22.38
CA PRO A 640 -11.19 -5.15 -22.64
C PRO A 640 -11.78 -6.56 -22.68
N ARG A 641 -13.00 -6.77 -22.18
CA ARG A 641 -13.73 -8.05 -22.29
C ARG A 641 -14.19 -8.36 -23.69
N ILE A 642 -14.39 -7.31 -24.52
CA ILE A 642 -14.99 -7.41 -25.85
C ILE A 642 -13.96 -7.07 -26.94
N LYS A 643 -13.14 -6.02 -26.73
CA LYS A 643 -12.29 -5.46 -27.76
C LYS A 643 -10.98 -4.84 -27.22
N ASP A 644 -10.07 -4.52 -28.14
CA ASP A 644 -8.73 -3.97 -27.84
C ASP A 644 -8.69 -2.44 -27.80
N ASP A 645 -9.81 -1.76 -28.01
CA ASP A 645 -9.83 -0.30 -28.08
C ASP A 645 -9.42 0.34 -26.76
N VAL A 646 -8.56 1.35 -26.86
CA VAL A 646 -8.24 2.25 -25.77
C VAL A 646 -8.97 3.59 -25.95
N ILE A 647 -9.01 4.39 -24.90
CA ILE A 647 -9.57 5.73 -24.97
C ILE A 647 -8.87 6.58 -26.05
N SER A 648 -9.61 7.48 -26.67
CA SER A 648 -9.03 8.48 -27.57
C SER A 648 -8.09 9.41 -26.79
N ASN A 649 -6.95 9.77 -27.37
CA ASN A 649 -5.94 10.64 -26.74
C ASN A 649 -5.31 10.07 -25.44
N LEU A 650 -5.05 8.77 -25.40
CA LEU A 650 -4.33 8.13 -24.31
C LEU A 650 -2.94 8.73 -24.16
N ASN A 651 -2.70 9.44 -23.05
CA ASN A 651 -1.45 10.16 -22.77
C ASN A 651 -1.00 9.92 -21.33
N SER A 652 0.28 10.16 -21.09
CA SER A 652 0.79 10.20 -19.71
C SER A 652 0.17 11.37 -18.93
N GLU A 653 -0.21 11.09 -17.70
CA GLU A 653 -0.64 12.07 -16.72
C GLU A 653 0.52 13.01 -16.36
N ILE A 654 0.23 14.28 -16.12
CA ILE A 654 1.20 15.29 -15.68
C ILE A 654 0.87 15.66 -14.26
N ILE A 655 1.86 15.63 -13.37
CA ILE A 655 1.70 15.92 -11.95
C ILE A 655 2.70 17.00 -11.56
N ALA A 656 2.20 18.12 -11.01
CA ALA A 656 2.99 19.16 -10.40
C ALA A 656 2.54 19.36 -8.96
N SER A 657 3.45 19.26 -8.00
CA SER A 657 3.10 19.36 -6.57
C SER A 657 4.16 20.08 -5.78
N GLY A 658 3.75 20.80 -4.75
CA GLY A 658 4.63 21.40 -3.78
C GLY A 658 3.99 21.51 -2.41
N ASP A 659 4.81 21.54 -1.38
CA ASP A 659 4.37 21.76 -0.01
C ASP A 659 5.42 22.54 0.79
N ILE A 660 4.94 23.20 1.84
CA ILE A 660 5.75 23.88 2.84
C ILE A 660 5.19 23.50 4.21
N SER A 661 6.08 23.05 5.08
CA SER A 661 5.78 22.67 6.46
C SER A 661 6.59 23.49 7.44
N TYR A 662 5.98 23.89 8.53
CA TYR A 662 6.66 24.32 9.74
C TYR A 662 6.50 23.25 10.80
N GLU A 663 7.61 22.76 11.34
CA GLU A 663 7.67 21.67 12.29
C GLU A 663 8.27 22.13 13.60
N TRP A 664 7.67 21.71 14.73
CA TRP A 664 8.23 21.95 16.05
C TRP A 664 8.23 20.66 16.88
N ASN A 665 9.32 20.42 17.60
CA ASN A 665 9.54 19.22 18.38
C ASN A 665 10.06 19.59 19.79
N TYR A 666 9.15 19.87 20.69
CA TYR A 666 9.44 20.07 22.10
C TYR A 666 9.22 18.77 22.87
N ARG A 667 9.83 18.63 24.04
CA ARG A 667 9.77 17.41 24.86
C ARG A 667 8.33 16.90 25.08
N ASN A 668 7.40 17.80 25.38
CA ASN A 668 6.01 17.47 25.71
C ASN A 668 5.01 17.86 24.60
N PHE A 669 5.47 18.44 23.50
CA PHE A 669 4.61 18.97 22.48
C PHE A 669 5.30 18.91 21.10
N LYS A 670 4.72 18.13 20.20
CA LYS A 670 5.15 18.04 18.81
C LYS A 670 4.04 18.51 17.90
N GLY A 671 4.40 19.15 16.80
CA GLY A 671 3.40 19.58 15.85
C GLY A 671 4.01 19.90 14.49
N VAL A 672 3.13 19.92 13.50
CA VAL A 672 3.43 20.31 12.13
C VAL A 672 2.25 21.04 11.52
N VAL A 673 2.54 22.10 10.77
CA VAL A 673 1.56 22.78 9.91
C VAL A 673 2.09 22.72 8.50
N THR A 674 1.31 22.17 7.58
CA THR A 674 1.67 21.99 6.18
C THR A 674 0.66 22.64 5.26
N GLY A 675 1.12 23.52 4.37
CA GLY A 675 0.39 23.97 3.20
C GLY A 675 0.85 23.21 1.98
N PHE A 676 -0.08 22.70 1.16
CA PHE A 676 0.27 21.95 -0.06
C PHE A 676 -0.65 22.33 -1.22
N TYR A 677 -0.12 22.17 -2.43
CA TYR A 677 -0.85 22.30 -3.67
C TYR A 677 -0.41 21.24 -4.67
N THR A 678 -1.37 20.63 -5.36
CA THR A 678 -1.09 19.64 -6.41
C THR A 678 -2.01 19.87 -7.59
N ASP A 679 -1.42 19.91 -8.77
CA ASP A 679 -2.09 20.00 -10.07
C ASP A 679 -1.84 18.70 -10.84
N MET A 680 -2.93 18.01 -11.20
CA MET A 680 -2.93 16.77 -11.95
C MET A 680 -3.69 17.01 -13.27
N ARG A 681 -3.03 16.73 -14.38
CA ARG A 681 -3.59 16.95 -15.73
C ARG A 681 -3.47 15.68 -16.56
N LYS A 682 -4.40 15.50 -17.51
CA LYS A 682 -4.44 14.35 -18.42
C LYS A 682 -4.54 13.00 -17.70
N GLY A 683 -5.10 13.00 -16.49
CA GLY A 683 -5.41 11.74 -15.79
C GLY A 683 -6.41 10.92 -16.59
N THR A 684 -6.23 9.60 -16.58
CA THR A 684 -7.14 8.65 -17.19
C THR A 684 -7.90 7.90 -16.12
N GLU A 685 -9.20 8.10 -16.08
CA GLU A 685 -10.09 7.41 -15.16
C GLU A 685 -11.13 6.60 -15.92
N ARG A 686 -11.61 5.54 -15.31
CA ARG A 686 -12.69 4.71 -15.82
C ARG A 686 -13.89 4.84 -14.92
N THR A 687 -14.99 5.34 -15.49
CA THR A 687 -16.29 5.37 -14.83
C THR A 687 -17.24 4.42 -15.55
N ALA A 688 -17.95 3.60 -14.79
CA ALA A 688 -18.99 2.74 -15.31
C ALA A 688 -20.33 3.16 -14.69
N PHE A 689 -21.33 3.37 -15.52
CA PHE A 689 -22.71 3.47 -15.05
C PHE A 689 -23.56 2.46 -15.77
N SER A 690 -24.56 1.97 -15.02
CA SER A 690 -25.58 1.09 -15.55
C SER A 690 -26.84 1.91 -15.78
N ASP A 691 -27.29 1.96 -17.00
CA ASP A 691 -28.66 2.33 -17.31
C ASP A 691 -29.30 1.16 -18.10
N ASP A 692 -30.59 1.24 -18.36
CA ASP A 692 -31.30 0.23 -19.16
C ASP A 692 -31.00 0.38 -20.67
N LEU A 693 -30.07 1.24 -21.07
CA LEU A 693 -29.65 1.48 -22.43
C LEU A 693 -28.45 0.59 -22.85
N PRO A 694 -28.27 0.38 -24.19
CA PRO A 694 -27.33 -0.64 -24.70
C PRO A 694 -25.83 -0.39 -24.49
N SER A 695 -25.40 0.72 -23.90
CA SER A 695 -23.98 1.08 -23.80
C SER A 695 -23.59 1.62 -22.43
N PRO A 696 -23.38 0.75 -21.45
CA PRO A 696 -23.21 1.15 -20.04
C PRO A 696 -21.81 1.63 -19.66
N PHE A 697 -20.82 1.73 -20.57
CA PHE A 697 -19.46 2.06 -20.19
C PHE A 697 -18.93 3.31 -20.92
N MET A 698 -18.51 4.30 -20.15
CA MET A 698 -17.72 5.42 -20.62
C MET A 698 -16.38 5.49 -19.86
N ASN A 699 -15.31 5.76 -20.57
CA ASN A 699 -13.96 5.99 -20.03
C ASN A 699 -13.58 7.44 -20.17
#